data_0896f047a6b857e34e3b06566b9a2039
#
_entry.id   0896f047a6b857e34e3b06566b9a2039
#
_cell.length_a   1.000
_cell.length_b   1.000
_cell.length_c   1.000
_cell.angle_alpha   90.00
_cell.angle_beta   90.00
_cell.angle_gamma   90.00
#
_symmetry.space_group_name_H-M   'P 1'
#
loop_
_entity.id
_entity.type
_entity.pdbx_description
1 polymer ?
#
loop_
_entity_poly.entity_id
_entity_poly.type
_entity_poly.pdbx_seq_one_letter_code
_entity_poly.pdbx_strand_id
1 'polypeptide(L)'
;MHTPTLHHSPGSGFRRLGILFAALVAFGSGLLQAQLINVNFTLNSSAGTGGPNPSPTMSGAAVLGVAGDQWNGISTNSGNGIPLIYANGSNSTVTMAFTSGGGYNVNDYGGSTPFAGTLYNALMENYLYNNGTTQTITLSGLAVNTAYNLVLYNAANTAAAGRTTYFKVNGKTITSTWNGSSSALVAGIDYVDFPLTLADALGNMTITWTGTGSAEGDINGLQIQAVPFTINASYGGTNVIVLFSTRTGFTYQLQYKNNLTDATWTSMDNPVSGNDSIQSVGDLLSQNSRFYRVQISTNTTTAFTMLHASGTTIVNASGSVVQLKGLNLGGWLVMEPWMCPADSGGLPDTYSIISELDSRPGFGVATEQSLVRTYQTNWITIADLNNITNGGFNCVRVPVWWGNFYSITNTTSSGWRSDAFTVLDWLVTNCTSRGIYVVIDMHGVVGGQSTSDDTGQQNQNLYWTSSTDQSETAYMWTQIATHYNGNSTVAGYDLINEPDNAPSTAAVWAAYTNLYTTVRAVDPGHIIIMEGTFGSWNWSMLPNPSVYGWTNVVYSMHEYQWSGTVAQCEAGSDNQVTDFNSHKSWNVPDFIGEWNDMGNGAACYDYSINDYNNDGISWTLWAYKTDLASNGWGWYDPIRSLPTPNISSDSSAVILNDWAQWKTTTITFGINSSVGL
;
A
#
# COMPACT_ATOMS: atom_id res chain seq x y z
N MET A 1 40.06 18.05 -16.34
CA MET A 1 40.63 19.20 -15.62
C MET A 1 40.30 20.45 -16.41
N HIS A 2 39.29 21.18 -16.02
CA HIS A 2 39.06 22.57 -16.43
C HIS A 2 38.46 23.29 -15.24
N THR A 3 39.25 24.17 -14.64
CA THR A 3 38.85 25.12 -13.59
C THR A 3 38.27 26.35 -14.27
N PRO A 4 37.10 26.84 -13.88
CA PRO A 4 36.66 28.19 -14.28
C PRO A 4 37.27 29.24 -13.34
N THR A 5 37.97 30.18 -13.92
CA THR A 5 38.49 31.39 -13.30
C THR A 5 37.36 32.38 -13.02
N LEU A 6 37.23 32.80 -11.77
CA LEU A 6 36.34 33.88 -11.32
C LEU A 6 37.02 35.23 -11.37
N HIS A 7 36.42 36.18 -12.09
CA HIS A 7 36.81 37.62 -12.08
C HIS A 7 36.37 38.29 -10.76
N HIS A 8 37.29 38.99 -10.15
CA HIS A 8 37.07 39.86 -8.98
C HIS A 8 36.66 41.27 -9.37
N SER A 9 35.65 41.80 -8.70
CA SER A 9 35.42 43.23 -8.51
C SER A 9 35.33 43.54 -6.99
N PRO A 10 35.94 44.61 -6.48
CA PRO A 10 36.01 44.85 -5.05
C PRO A 10 34.85 45.72 -4.56
N GLY A 11 34.17 45.30 -3.53
CA GLY A 11 33.23 46.15 -2.81
C GLY A 11 32.29 45.43 -1.88
N SER A 12 32.46 45.63 -0.59
CA SER A 12 31.62 45.27 0.57
C SER A 12 31.82 43.87 1.19
N GLY A 13 32.25 43.90 2.45
CA GLY A 13 32.60 42.73 3.24
C GLY A 13 31.44 41.87 3.66
N PHE A 14 31.16 40.86 2.84
CA PHE A 14 30.43 39.67 3.26
C PHE A 14 31.41 38.50 3.28
N ARG A 15 31.60 37.89 4.45
CA ARG A 15 32.31 36.60 4.55
C ARG A 15 31.56 35.58 3.74
N ARG A 16 32.12 35.12 2.63
CA ARG A 16 31.56 34.03 1.83
C ARG A 16 31.75 32.72 2.57
N LEU A 17 30.64 32.11 2.98
CA LEU A 17 30.61 30.73 3.45
C LEU A 17 30.83 29.83 2.22
N GLY A 18 31.98 29.17 2.14
CA GLY A 18 32.25 28.20 1.08
C GLY A 18 31.58 26.85 1.44
N ILE A 19 30.41 26.58 0.85
CA ILE A 19 29.81 25.26 0.95
C ILE A 19 30.41 24.41 -0.17
N LEU A 20 31.26 23.45 0.19
CA LEU A 20 31.77 22.45 -0.74
C LEU A 20 30.92 21.21 -0.64
N PHE A 21 30.19 20.89 -1.69
CA PHE A 21 29.42 19.64 -1.78
C PHE A 21 30.33 18.51 -2.27
N ALA A 22 30.50 17.48 -1.45
CA ALA A 22 30.98 16.19 -1.90
C ALA A 22 29.82 15.19 -1.77
N ALA A 23 29.09 14.96 -2.86
CA ALA A 23 28.18 13.83 -2.94
C ALA A 23 29.03 12.57 -3.11
N LEU A 24 29.35 11.89 -2.00
CA LEU A 24 29.98 10.57 -2.08
C LEU A 24 28.88 9.53 -2.06
N VAL A 25 28.37 9.21 -3.25
CA VAL A 25 27.64 7.97 -3.46
C VAL A 25 28.68 6.88 -3.56
N ALA A 26 28.80 6.03 -2.55
CA ALA A 26 29.69 4.86 -2.58
C ALA A 26 29.04 3.76 -3.45
N PHE A 27 28.96 4.03 -4.74
CA PHE A 27 28.86 3.05 -5.81
C PHE A 27 30.04 3.26 -6.73
N GLY A 28 30.58 2.14 -7.28
CA GLY A 28 31.77 2.17 -8.13
C GLY A 28 31.72 3.27 -9.18
N SER A 29 32.83 3.96 -9.35
CA SER A 29 33.06 5.11 -10.18
C SER A 29 32.56 4.96 -11.62
N GLY A 30 31.42 5.58 -11.91
CA GLY A 30 30.91 5.85 -13.25
C GLY A 30 29.80 6.86 -13.12
N LEU A 31 29.94 8.04 -13.72
CA LEU A 31 28.86 8.98 -13.94
C LEU A 31 27.79 8.24 -14.74
N LEU A 32 26.76 7.72 -14.07
CA LEU A 32 25.58 7.14 -14.71
C LEU A 32 24.79 8.27 -15.38
N GLN A 33 25.14 8.59 -16.62
CA GLN A 33 24.19 9.22 -17.54
C GLN A 33 23.01 8.28 -17.62
N ALA A 34 21.78 8.80 -17.60
CA ALA A 34 20.56 8.00 -17.70
C ALA A 34 20.60 7.16 -18.98
N GLN A 35 21.03 5.90 -18.85
CA GLN A 35 21.25 5.01 -19.98
C GLN A 35 19.92 4.37 -20.36
N LEU A 36 19.46 4.68 -21.56
CA LEU A 36 18.23 4.12 -22.13
C LEU A 36 18.58 2.95 -23.05
N ILE A 37 17.85 1.86 -22.97
CA ILE A 37 17.87 0.73 -23.90
C ILE A 37 16.48 0.64 -24.52
N ASN A 38 16.42 0.57 -25.84
CA ASN A 38 15.22 0.44 -26.64
C ASN A 38 15.23 -0.90 -27.36
N VAL A 39 14.12 -1.63 -27.34
CA VAL A 39 13.95 -2.91 -28.04
C VAL A 39 12.63 -2.91 -28.81
N ASN A 40 12.67 -3.23 -30.11
CA ASN A 40 11.47 -3.58 -30.87
C ASN A 40 11.62 -4.92 -31.58
N PHE A 41 10.50 -5.65 -31.72
CA PHE A 41 10.48 -6.88 -32.50
C PHE A 41 10.34 -6.55 -33.98
N THR A 42 11.21 -7.14 -34.83
CA THR A 42 11.31 -6.85 -36.27
C THR A 42 11.07 -8.13 -37.07
N LEU A 43 9.96 -8.81 -36.76
CA LEU A 43 9.64 -10.13 -37.33
C LEU A 43 9.39 -10.04 -38.83
N ASN A 44 9.95 -10.98 -39.55
CA ASN A 44 9.72 -11.14 -40.99
C ASN A 44 8.78 -12.33 -41.22
N SER A 45 7.53 -12.07 -41.41
CA SER A 45 6.44 -13.01 -41.67
C SER A 45 6.09 -14.03 -40.57
N SER A 46 4.94 -14.66 -40.76
CA SER A 46 4.28 -15.59 -39.89
C SER A 46 5.14 -16.69 -39.31
N ALA A 47 4.99 -16.88 -38.05
CA ALA A 47 5.33 -18.08 -37.31
C ALA A 47 6.78 -18.59 -37.50
N GLY A 48 7.74 -17.68 -37.48
CA GLY A 48 9.18 -18.08 -37.40
C GLY A 48 9.77 -18.74 -38.63
N THR A 49 9.13 -18.65 -39.77
CA THR A 49 9.69 -19.15 -41.05
C THR A 49 10.07 -17.97 -41.93
N GLY A 50 11.34 -17.61 -41.92
CA GLY A 50 11.99 -16.56 -42.66
C GLY A 50 11.35 -16.08 -43.94
N GLY A 51 10.63 -14.97 -43.87
CA GLY A 51 10.34 -14.13 -45.02
C GLY A 51 11.60 -13.35 -45.45
N PRO A 52 11.60 -12.78 -46.63
CA PRO A 52 12.85 -12.31 -47.27
C PRO A 52 13.46 -11.05 -46.62
N ASN A 53 12.75 -10.31 -45.79
CA ASN A 53 13.30 -9.11 -45.14
C ASN A 53 12.70 -8.92 -43.73
N PRO A 54 13.51 -8.71 -42.68
CA PRO A 54 12.99 -8.22 -41.40
C PRO A 54 12.38 -6.86 -41.57
N SER A 55 11.33 -6.58 -40.78
CA SER A 55 10.78 -5.23 -40.67
C SER A 55 11.84 -4.23 -40.21
N PRO A 56 11.73 -2.97 -40.59
CA PRO A 56 12.70 -1.97 -40.17
C PRO A 56 12.78 -1.87 -38.64
N THR A 57 14.00 -1.71 -38.15
CA THR A 57 14.22 -1.34 -36.73
C THR A 57 13.75 0.09 -36.52
N MET A 58 13.06 0.36 -35.44
CA MET A 58 12.66 1.72 -35.07
C MET A 58 13.90 2.59 -34.81
N SER A 59 13.76 3.90 -34.99
CA SER A 59 14.76 4.91 -34.62
C SER A 59 14.08 6.13 -34.02
N GLY A 60 14.78 6.83 -33.12
CA GLY A 60 14.28 8.02 -32.43
C GLY A 60 13.47 7.72 -31.19
N ALA A 61 12.81 8.74 -30.66
CA ALA A 61 12.04 8.65 -29.41
C ALA A 61 10.73 7.89 -29.59
N ALA A 62 10.31 7.18 -28.51
CA ALA A 62 8.96 6.70 -28.35
C ALA A 62 8.33 7.34 -27.08
N VAL A 63 7.98 6.57 -26.04
CA VAL A 63 7.54 7.15 -24.75
C VAL A 63 8.73 7.78 -24.01
N LEU A 64 9.90 7.12 -24.09
CA LEU A 64 11.17 7.64 -23.59
C LEU A 64 12.10 8.02 -24.75
N GLY A 65 13.12 8.82 -24.45
CA GLY A 65 14.21 9.08 -25.37
C GLY A 65 14.10 10.39 -26.17
N VAL A 66 14.96 10.53 -27.18
CA VAL A 66 15.11 11.71 -28.02
C VAL A 66 15.25 11.33 -29.49
N ALA A 67 15.13 12.32 -30.39
CA ALA A 67 15.38 12.13 -31.80
C ALA A 67 16.82 11.62 -32.04
N GLY A 68 16.97 10.55 -32.82
CA GLY A 68 18.26 9.93 -33.11
C GLY A 68 18.62 8.73 -32.21
N ASP A 69 17.82 8.40 -31.21
CA ASP A 69 18.01 7.20 -30.41
C ASP A 69 17.97 5.92 -31.27
N GLN A 70 18.87 5.00 -30.98
CA GLN A 70 18.94 3.71 -31.63
C GLN A 70 18.11 2.67 -30.88
N TRP A 71 17.64 1.67 -31.62
CA TRP A 71 16.84 0.55 -31.11
C TRP A 71 17.50 -0.78 -31.43
N ASN A 72 17.31 -1.74 -30.57
CA ASN A 72 17.68 -3.13 -30.76
C ASN A 72 16.55 -3.84 -31.51
N GLY A 73 16.70 -4.12 -32.78
CA GLY A 73 15.75 -4.88 -33.59
C GLY A 73 15.91 -6.39 -33.38
N ILE A 74 14.87 -7.06 -32.88
CA ILE A 74 14.87 -8.49 -32.60
C ILE A 74 13.98 -9.22 -33.60
N SER A 75 14.59 -10.03 -34.47
CA SER A 75 13.90 -10.70 -35.58
C SER A 75 13.46 -12.14 -35.29
N THR A 76 13.56 -12.60 -34.07
CA THR A 76 13.19 -13.96 -33.63
C THR A 76 12.02 -13.93 -32.62
N ASN A 77 11.30 -15.05 -32.51
CA ASN A 77 10.18 -15.21 -31.55
C ASN A 77 10.62 -15.83 -30.21
N SER A 78 11.89 -16.15 -30.06
CA SER A 78 12.50 -16.52 -28.78
C SER A 78 13.99 -16.24 -28.86
N GLY A 79 14.63 -16.09 -27.71
CA GLY A 79 16.05 -15.81 -27.63
C GLY A 79 16.62 -16.02 -26.25
N ASN A 80 17.94 -16.21 -26.19
CA ASN A 80 18.64 -16.35 -24.92
C ASN A 80 20.00 -15.65 -24.99
N GLY A 81 20.26 -14.77 -24.02
CA GLY A 81 21.51 -14.02 -23.89
C GLY A 81 21.77 -13.05 -25.04
N ILE A 82 20.76 -12.48 -25.67
CA ILE A 82 20.90 -11.51 -26.76
C ILE A 82 21.50 -10.22 -26.20
N PRO A 83 22.68 -9.78 -26.65
CA PRO A 83 23.27 -8.52 -26.19
C PRO A 83 22.50 -7.33 -26.71
N LEU A 84 22.31 -6.33 -25.84
CA LEU A 84 21.62 -5.08 -26.16
C LEU A 84 22.60 -3.91 -26.18
N ILE A 85 22.33 -2.91 -27.03
CA ILE A 85 23.04 -1.62 -27.03
C ILE A 85 22.21 -0.54 -26.38
N TYR A 86 22.87 0.49 -25.88
CA TYR A 86 22.19 1.71 -25.43
C TYR A 86 21.66 2.55 -26.60
N ALA A 87 20.70 3.40 -26.32
CA ALA A 87 20.09 4.28 -27.31
C ALA A 87 21.07 5.22 -28.02
N ASN A 88 22.22 5.50 -27.44
CA ASN A 88 23.30 6.28 -28.06
C ASN A 88 24.23 5.42 -28.95
N GLY A 89 23.93 4.14 -29.15
CA GLY A 89 24.69 3.20 -29.96
C GLY A 89 25.89 2.54 -29.27
N SER A 90 26.19 2.87 -28.02
CA SER A 90 27.27 2.23 -27.28
C SER A 90 26.86 0.85 -26.73
N ASN A 91 27.84 -0.03 -26.54
CA ASN A 91 27.60 -1.34 -25.96
C ASN A 91 27.11 -1.24 -24.51
N SER A 92 26.15 -2.09 -24.15
CA SER A 92 25.71 -2.25 -22.77
C SER A 92 26.21 -3.58 -22.19
N THR A 93 26.06 -3.74 -20.88
CA THR A 93 26.25 -5.04 -20.19
C THR A 93 24.96 -5.86 -20.18
N VAL A 94 23.86 -5.30 -20.71
CA VAL A 94 22.53 -5.91 -20.59
C VAL A 94 22.32 -6.91 -21.72
N THR A 95 21.81 -8.07 -21.33
CA THR A 95 21.36 -9.12 -22.26
C THR A 95 19.88 -9.41 -22.03
N MET A 96 19.21 -9.91 -23.07
CA MET A 96 17.80 -10.29 -23.03
C MET A 96 17.62 -11.77 -23.34
N ALA A 97 16.84 -12.46 -22.53
CA ALA A 97 16.28 -13.77 -22.82
C ALA A 97 14.76 -13.67 -22.84
N PHE A 98 14.10 -14.36 -23.77
CA PHE A 98 12.64 -14.32 -23.85
C PHE A 98 12.03 -15.54 -24.51
N THR A 99 10.75 -15.80 -24.17
CA THR A 99 9.88 -16.80 -24.81
C THR A 99 8.64 -16.12 -25.37
N SER A 100 8.00 -16.74 -26.37
CA SER A 100 6.68 -16.34 -26.85
C SER A 100 5.92 -17.55 -27.41
N GLY A 101 4.63 -17.40 -27.61
CA GLY A 101 3.79 -18.36 -28.34
C GLY A 101 4.01 -18.27 -29.86
N GLY A 102 4.59 -17.22 -30.33
CA GLY A 102 4.88 -16.92 -31.73
C GLY A 102 5.03 -15.43 -31.96
N GLY A 103 5.17 -15.03 -33.21
CA GLY A 103 5.24 -13.62 -33.60
C GLY A 103 4.40 -13.33 -34.83
N TYR A 104 3.96 -12.10 -34.97
CA TYR A 104 3.08 -11.64 -36.04
C TYR A 104 3.56 -10.29 -36.59
N ASN A 105 3.59 -10.19 -37.93
CA ASN A 105 3.78 -8.93 -38.65
C ASN A 105 2.45 -8.55 -39.32
N VAL A 106 1.90 -7.41 -38.94
CA VAL A 106 0.59 -6.95 -39.43
C VAL A 106 0.58 -6.77 -40.94
N ASN A 107 1.63 -6.23 -41.52
CA ASN A 107 1.69 -5.89 -42.96
C ASN A 107 1.81 -7.16 -43.83
N ASP A 108 2.58 -8.16 -43.39
CA ASP A 108 2.83 -9.38 -44.18
C ASP A 108 1.57 -10.27 -44.34
N TYR A 109 0.58 -10.09 -43.44
CA TYR A 109 -0.69 -10.84 -43.48
C TYR A 109 -1.86 -10.08 -44.08
N GLY A 110 -1.60 -8.92 -44.72
CA GLY A 110 -2.66 -8.08 -45.26
C GLY A 110 -3.54 -7.46 -44.16
N GLY A 111 -3.06 -7.43 -42.93
CA GLY A 111 -3.64 -6.69 -41.84
C GLY A 111 -3.40 -5.18 -41.97
N SER A 112 -3.98 -4.40 -41.08
CA SER A 112 -3.73 -2.96 -40.99
C SER A 112 -3.42 -2.56 -39.56
N THR A 113 -2.55 -1.58 -39.43
CA THR A 113 -2.27 -0.92 -38.15
C THR A 113 -2.58 0.56 -38.28
N PRO A 114 -3.22 1.19 -37.31
CA PRO A 114 -3.44 2.65 -37.30
C PRO A 114 -2.12 3.43 -37.25
N PHE A 115 -1.00 2.79 -36.93
CA PHE A 115 0.32 3.41 -36.90
C PHE A 115 0.98 3.51 -38.30
N ALA A 116 0.38 2.93 -39.34
CA ALA A 116 0.90 3.00 -40.70
C ALA A 116 1.14 4.46 -41.14
N GLY A 117 2.38 4.74 -41.59
CA GLY A 117 2.80 6.09 -41.94
C GLY A 117 3.13 7.04 -40.78
N THR A 118 3.04 6.58 -39.54
CA THR A 118 3.50 7.32 -38.35
C THR A 118 4.95 7.01 -38.03
N LEU A 119 5.57 7.82 -37.17
CA LEU A 119 6.91 7.58 -36.62
C LEU A 119 7.03 6.21 -35.90
N TYR A 120 5.92 5.72 -35.33
CA TYR A 120 5.88 4.51 -34.50
C TYR A 120 5.56 3.24 -35.30
N ASN A 121 5.39 3.33 -36.62
CA ASN A 121 5.01 2.16 -37.42
C ASN A 121 5.96 0.97 -37.20
N ALA A 122 7.27 1.21 -37.29
CA ALA A 122 8.28 0.14 -37.13
C ALA A 122 8.23 -0.54 -35.74
N LEU A 123 7.81 0.16 -34.69
CA LEU A 123 7.60 -0.41 -33.34
C LEU A 123 6.31 -1.21 -33.26
N MET A 124 5.21 -0.72 -33.84
CA MET A 124 3.86 -1.19 -33.57
C MET A 124 3.31 -2.14 -34.64
N GLU A 125 4.01 -2.38 -35.75
CA GLU A 125 3.59 -3.30 -36.82
C GLU A 125 3.93 -4.78 -36.52
N ASN A 126 4.80 -5.03 -35.54
CA ASN A 126 5.20 -6.38 -35.15
C ASN A 126 4.93 -6.62 -33.66
N TYR A 127 4.46 -7.80 -33.35
CA TYR A 127 4.30 -8.22 -31.96
C TYR A 127 4.57 -9.69 -31.75
N LEU A 128 5.05 -10.02 -30.55
CA LEU A 128 5.03 -11.38 -30.01
C LEU A 128 3.71 -11.61 -29.31
N TYR A 129 3.13 -12.81 -29.42
CA TYR A 129 1.90 -13.20 -28.74
C TYR A 129 2.12 -14.38 -27.78
N ASN A 130 1.24 -14.53 -26.79
CA ASN A 130 1.42 -15.52 -25.73
C ASN A 130 0.79 -16.89 -26.01
N ASN A 131 -0.07 -17.04 -27.00
CA ASN A 131 -0.77 -18.29 -27.35
C ASN A 131 -1.43 -19.00 -26.14
N GLY A 132 -2.09 -18.21 -25.26
CA GLY A 132 -2.83 -18.71 -24.09
C GLY A 132 -1.96 -19.16 -22.90
N THR A 133 -0.63 -19.00 -22.96
CA THR A 133 0.30 -19.32 -21.86
C THR A 133 1.10 -18.10 -21.45
N THR A 134 1.42 -17.97 -20.16
CA THR A 134 2.28 -16.89 -19.69
C THR A 134 3.66 -16.97 -20.31
N GLN A 135 4.14 -15.88 -20.88
CA GLN A 135 5.45 -15.74 -21.50
C GLN A 135 6.36 -14.86 -20.62
N THR A 136 7.66 -14.91 -20.88
CA THR A 136 8.65 -14.23 -20.04
C THR A 136 9.69 -13.51 -20.87
N ILE A 137 10.08 -12.30 -20.45
CA ILE A 137 11.30 -11.61 -20.82
C ILE A 137 12.14 -11.45 -19.56
N THR A 138 13.43 -11.81 -19.63
CA THR A 138 14.40 -11.54 -18.58
C THR A 138 15.51 -10.65 -19.15
N LEU A 139 15.69 -9.49 -18.52
CA LEU A 139 16.84 -8.63 -18.74
C LEU A 139 17.88 -8.95 -17.67
N SER A 140 19.13 -9.20 -18.04
CA SER A 140 20.24 -9.52 -17.14
C SER A 140 21.40 -8.55 -17.38
N GLY A 141 22.24 -8.31 -16.36
CA GLY A 141 23.36 -7.37 -16.45
C GLY A 141 22.98 -5.93 -16.20
N LEU A 142 21.79 -5.68 -15.67
CA LEU A 142 21.37 -4.39 -15.13
C LEU A 142 22.20 -4.05 -13.88
N ALA A 143 22.35 -2.76 -13.58
CA ALA A 143 22.98 -2.35 -12.33
C ALA A 143 22.14 -2.81 -11.13
N VAL A 144 22.76 -3.56 -10.23
CA VAL A 144 22.09 -4.12 -9.04
C VAL A 144 21.49 -3.02 -8.18
N ASN A 145 20.34 -3.28 -7.58
CA ASN A 145 19.64 -2.35 -6.70
C ASN A 145 19.39 -0.96 -7.33
N THR A 146 19.38 -0.89 -8.65
CA THR A 146 19.10 0.35 -9.39
C THR A 146 17.66 0.32 -9.88
N ALA A 147 16.96 1.45 -9.76
CA ALA A 147 15.63 1.60 -10.31
C ALA A 147 15.68 2.02 -11.77
N TYR A 148 14.69 1.55 -12.49
CA TYR A 148 14.49 1.79 -13.90
C TYR A 148 13.05 2.24 -14.17
N ASN A 149 12.85 3.14 -15.12
CA ASN A 149 11.58 3.32 -15.77
C ASN A 149 11.51 2.29 -16.91
N LEU A 150 10.47 1.43 -16.88
CA LEU A 150 10.24 0.40 -17.87
C LEU A 150 8.92 0.66 -18.58
N VAL A 151 8.95 0.77 -19.89
CA VAL A 151 7.78 0.91 -20.76
C VAL A 151 7.64 -0.35 -21.61
N LEU A 152 6.44 -0.94 -21.64
CA LEU A 152 6.11 -2.13 -22.43
C LEU A 152 5.02 -1.77 -23.44
N TYR A 153 5.27 -2.02 -24.73
CA TYR A 153 4.37 -1.64 -25.82
C TYR A 153 3.44 -2.80 -26.20
N ASN A 154 2.17 -2.48 -26.47
CA ASN A 154 1.12 -3.41 -26.81
C ASN A 154 0.22 -2.87 -27.92
N ALA A 155 0.33 -3.45 -29.10
CA ALA A 155 -0.59 -3.23 -30.21
C ALA A 155 -0.68 -4.48 -31.07
N ALA A 156 -1.81 -4.69 -31.69
CA ALA A 156 -2.06 -5.75 -32.64
C ALA A 156 -2.61 -5.20 -33.97
N ASN A 157 -3.09 -6.03 -34.86
CA ASN A 157 -3.83 -5.55 -36.03
C ASN A 157 -5.16 -4.89 -35.63
N THR A 158 -5.71 -4.06 -36.50
CA THR A 158 -6.98 -3.35 -36.25
C THR A 158 -8.14 -4.29 -35.95
N ALA A 159 -8.18 -5.48 -36.55
CA ALA A 159 -9.21 -6.48 -36.32
C ALA A 159 -9.14 -7.14 -34.94
N ALA A 160 -8.05 -6.98 -34.23
CA ALA A 160 -7.84 -7.51 -32.88
C ALA A 160 -8.17 -6.52 -31.75
N ALA A 161 -8.96 -5.48 -32.04
CA ALA A 161 -9.45 -4.53 -31.04
C ALA A 161 -10.13 -5.25 -29.86
N GLY A 162 -9.81 -4.81 -28.63
CA GLY A 162 -10.28 -5.43 -27.40
C GLY A 162 -9.34 -6.48 -26.80
N ARG A 163 -8.23 -6.83 -27.47
CA ARG A 163 -7.21 -7.66 -26.85
C ARG A 163 -6.60 -6.97 -25.63
N THR A 164 -6.52 -7.72 -24.55
CA THR A 164 -5.98 -7.24 -23.27
C THR A 164 -4.75 -8.04 -22.90
N THR A 165 -3.65 -7.32 -22.65
CA THR A 165 -2.40 -7.90 -22.15
C THR A 165 -2.18 -7.51 -20.70
N TYR A 166 -1.92 -8.51 -19.87
CA TYR A 166 -1.53 -8.36 -18.46
C TYR A 166 -0.01 -8.46 -18.38
N PHE A 167 0.65 -7.36 -18.11
CA PHE A 167 2.08 -7.30 -17.86
C PHE A 167 2.35 -7.34 -16.37
N LYS A 168 3.26 -8.22 -15.92
CA LYS A 168 3.64 -8.32 -14.51
C LYS A 168 5.15 -8.21 -14.34
N VAL A 169 5.58 -7.30 -13.46
CA VAL A 169 6.99 -7.06 -13.12
C VAL A 169 7.08 -6.86 -11.61
N ASN A 170 7.99 -7.59 -10.95
CA ASN A 170 8.19 -7.51 -9.49
C ASN A 170 6.89 -7.59 -8.67
N GLY A 171 5.99 -8.50 -9.06
CA GLY A 171 4.70 -8.69 -8.38
C GLY A 171 3.59 -7.73 -8.82
N LYS A 172 3.92 -6.55 -9.35
CA LYS A 172 2.94 -5.57 -9.84
C LYS A 172 2.42 -5.96 -11.22
N THR A 173 1.10 -5.97 -11.40
CA THR A 173 0.45 -6.19 -12.70
C THR A 173 -0.14 -4.88 -13.22
N ILE A 174 0.12 -4.55 -14.48
CA ILE A 174 -0.52 -3.44 -15.19
C ILE A 174 -1.09 -3.98 -16.50
N THR A 175 -2.26 -3.50 -16.87
CA THR A 175 -3.03 -3.99 -18.01
C THR A 175 -3.03 -2.97 -19.14
N SER A 176 -2.88 -3.44 -20.39
CA SER A 176 -3.09 -2.68 -21.62
C SER A 176 -4.19 -3.33 -22.44
N THR A 177 -5.13 -2.55 -22.96
CA THR A 177 -6.20 -3.03 -23.83
C THR A 177 -6.16 -2.31 -25.16
N TRP A 178 -5.75 -3.04 -26.20
CA TRP A 178 -5.67 -2.54 -27.57
C TRP A 178 -7.04 -2.16 -28.12
N ASN A 179 -7.19 -0.93 -28.61
CA ASN A 179 -8.48 -0.41 -29.11
C ASN A 179 -8.67 -0.49 -30.64
N GLY A 180 -7.64 -0.91 -31.37
CA GLY A 180 -7.68 -1.06 -32.84
C GLY A 180 -7.66 0.25 -33.64
N SER A 181 -7.59 1.40 -32.98
CA SER A 181 -7.75 2.72 -33.65
C SER A 181 -6.73 3.78 -33.25
N SER A 182 -5.95 3.58 -32.22
CA SER A 182 -4.93 4.54 -31.79
C SER A 182 -3.80 4.66 -32.81
N SER A 183 -3.46 5.88 -33.18
CA SER A 183 -2.33 6.21 -34.06
C SER A 183 -1.25 7.04 -33.36
N ALA A 184 -1.43 7.24 -32.05
CA ALA A 184 -0.47 7.86 -31.15
C ALA A 184 -0.32 6.99 -29.91
N LEU A 185 0.84 7.04 -29.26
CA LEU A 185 1.10 6.23 -28.05
C LEU A 185 0.28 6.73 -26.86
N VAL A 186 -0.68 5.91 -26.41
CA VAL A 186 -1.60 6.20 -25.31
C VAL A 186 -1.42 5.15 -24.20
N ALA A 187 -1.18 5.62 -22.98
CA ALA A 187 -1.03 4.74 -21.80
C ALA A 187 -2.31 3.93 -21.53
N GLY A 188 -2.15 2.64 -21.20
CA GLY A 188 -3.25 1.70 -20.99
C GLY A 188 -3.87 1.14 -22.27
N ILE A 189 -3.51 1.68 -23.44
CA ILE A 189 -3.96 1.22 -24.76
C ILE A 189 -2.79 0.68 -25.58
N ASP A 190 -1.76 1.47 -25.80
CA ASP A 190 -0.62 1.18 -26.68
C ASP A 190 0.64 0.86 -25.89
N TYR A 191 0.67 1.20 -24.62
CA TYR A 191 1.78 0.86 -23.70
C TYR A 191 1.33 0.88 -22.25
N VAL A 192 2.14 0.26 -21.40
CA VAL A 192 2.10 0.39 -19.95
C VAL A 192 3.45 0.87 -19.42
N ASP A 193 3.40 1.54 -18.27
CA ASP A 193 4.53 2.18 -17.62
C ASP A 193 4.75 1.59 -16.23
N PHE A 194 5.95 1.08 -15.98
CA PHE A 194 6.42 0.59 -14.69
C PHE A 194 7.53 1.53 -14.19
N PRO A 195 7.18 2.65 -13.57
CA PRO A 195 8.17 3.59 -13.06
C PRO A 195 8.90 2.99 -11.85
N LEU A 196 10.16 3.38 -11.70
CA LEU A 196 11.01 3.07 -10.54
C LEU A 196 11.12 1.56 -10.23
N THR A 197 11.04 0.71 -11.24
CA THR A 197 11.14 -0.75 -11.09
C THR A 197 12.59 -1.16 -10.80
N LEU A 198 12.81 -1.94 -9.74
CA LEU A 198 14.15 -2.35 -9.31
C LEU A 198 14.66 -3.57 -10.10
N ALA A 199 15.93 -3.54 -10.47
CA ALA A 199 16.65 -4.78 -10.77
C ALA A 199 16.89 -5.54 -9.45
N ASP A 200 16.92 -6.87 -9.53
CA ASP A 200 17.20 -7.73 -8.37
C ASP A 200 18.66 -7.63 -7.89
N ALA A 201 18.99 -8.35 -6.82
CA ALA A 201 20.35 -8.39 -6.26
C ALA A 201 21.39 -9.01 -7.20
N LEU A 202 20.97 -9.66 -8.28
CA LEU A 202 21.82 -10.25 -9.32
C LEU A 202 21.85 -9.41 -10.60
N GLY A 203 21.16 -8.26 -10.62
CA GLY A 203 21.04 -7.39 -11.79
C GLY A 203 20.07 -7.92 -12.85
N ASN A 204 19.04 -8.67 -12.45
CA ASN A 204 18.01 -9.14 -13.37
C ASN A 204 16.70 -8.39 -13.17
N MET A 205 15.89 -8.34 -14.22
CA MET A 205 14.50 -7.91 -14.21
C MET A 205 13.67 -8.89 -15.05
N THR A 206 12.69 -9.52 -14.42
CA THR A 206 11.79 -10.47 -15.07
C THR A 206 10.43 -9.82 -15.32
N ILE A 207 10.03 -9.84 -16.59
CA ILE A 207 8.76 -9.36 -17.11
C ILE A 207 7.97 -10.58 -17.56
N THR A 208 6.75 -10.75 -17.08
CA THR A 208 5.84 -11.78 -17.61
C THR A 208 4.65 -11.10 -18.25
N TRP A 209 4.11 -11.74 -19.32
CA TRP A 209 2.86 -11.25 -19.93
C TRP A 209 1.96 -12.41 -20.35
N THR A 210 0.66 -12.12 -20.37
CA THR A 210 -0.38 -13.08 -20.77
C THR A 210 -1.62 -12.33 -21.27
N GLY A 211 -2.47 -13.00 -22.03
CA GLY A 211 -3.78 -12.49 -22.43
C GLY A 211 -4.91 -12.89 -21.45
N THR A 212 -6.13 -12.54 -21.76
CA THR A 212 -7.32 -12.90 -20.96
C THR A 212 -7.76 -14.32 -21.29
N GLY A 213 -7.69 -15.23 -20.32
CA GLY A 213 -8.09 -16.63 -20.53
C GLY A 213 -7.30 -17.30 -21.66
N SER A 214 -7.96 -17.77 -22.72
CA SER A 214 -7.34 -18.33 -23.91
C SER A 214 -7.07 -17.28 -25.01
N ALA A 215 -7.40 -16.01 -24.79
CA ALA A 215 -7.13 -14.94 -25.75
C ALA A 215 -5.64 -14.58 -25.78
N GLU A 216 -5.20 -14.08 -26.92
CA GLU A 216 -3.82 -13.61 -27.05
C GLU A 216 -3.61 -12.31 -26.28
N GLY A 217 -2.44 -12.21 -25.64
CA GLY A 217 -1.83 -10.98 -25.19
C GLY A 217 -0.58 -10.71 -26.01
N ASP A 218 -0.29 -9.45 -26.27
CA ASP A 218 0.71 -9.05 -27.27
C ASP A 218 1.78 -8.15 -26.64
N ILE A 219 3.01 -8.16 -27.21
CA ILE A 219 4.09 -7.23 -26.90
C ILE A 219 4.87 -6.86 -28.15
N ASN A 220 5.01 -5.54 -28.40
CA ASN A 220 5.70 -5.01 -29.59
C ASN A 220 7.16 -4.64 -29.32
N GLY A 221 7.48 -4.33 -28.09
CA GLY A 221 8.81 -3.90 -27.68
C GLY A 221 8.83 -3.37 -26.26
N LEU A 222 9.99 -2.88 -25.84
CA LEU A 222 10.18 -2.26 -24.55
C LEU A 222 11.20 -1.13 -24.58
N GLN A 223 11.10 -0.23 -23.61
CA GLN A 223 12.14 0.73 -23.27
C GLN A 223 12.47 0.60 -21.79
N ILE A 224 13.75 0.64 -21.44
CA ILE A 224 14.22 0.61 -20.06
C ILE A 224 15.29 1.68 -19.85
N GLN A 225 15.10 2.56 -18.88
CA GLN A 225 15.98 3.66 -18.57
C GLN A 225 16.34 3.67 -17.07
N ALA A 226 17.64 3.68 -16.76
CA ALA A 226 18.10 3.85 -15.40
C ALA A 226 17.67 5.22 -14.83
N VAL A 227 17.13 5.22 -13.62
CA VAL A 227 16.75 6.45 -12.91
C VAL A 227 17.87 6.83 -11.95
N PRO A 228 18.62 7.92 -12.20
CA PRO A 228 19.71 8.30 -11.33
C PRO A 228 19.18 8.77 -9.96
N PHE A 229 19.89 8.38 -8.89
CA PHE A 229 19.69 8.96 -7.57
C PHE A 229 20.18 10.42 -7.59
N THR A 230 19.33 11.34 -7.15
CA THR A 230 19.69 12.77 -7.07
C THR A 230 19.70 13.22 -5.62
N ILE A 231 20.72 13.99 -5.26
CA ILE A 231 20.80 14.75 -4.01
C ILE A 231 21.09 16.21 -4.35
N ASN A 232 20.27 17.11 -3.84
CA ASN A 232 20.41 18.55 -4.02
C ASN A 232 20.36 19.22 -2.66
N ALA A 233 21.01 20.37 -2.52
CA ALA A 233 20.84 21.18 -1.34
C ALA A 233 20.64 22.63 -1.72
N SER A 234 19.76 23.29 -0.97
CA SER A 234 19.53 24.73 -1.07
C SER A 234 19.84 25.40 0.27
N TYR A 235 20.29 26.63 0.20
CA TYR A 235 20.66 27.43 1.37
C TYR A 235 19.77 28.68 1.46
N GLY A 236 19.16 28.89 2.62
CA GLY A 236 18.34 30.06 2.93
C GLY A 236 18.68 30.61 4.34
N GLY A 237 19.59 31.57 4.42
CA GLY A 237 19.97 32.18 5.70
C GLY A 237 20.81 31.26 6.61
N THR A 238 20.21 30.76 7.68
CA THR A 238 20.84 29.78 8.60
C THR A 238 20.42 28.34 8.34
N ASN A 239 19.51 28.10 7.39
CA ASN A 239 18.98 26.78 7.11
C ASN A 239 19.55 26.22 5.80
N VAL A 240 19.98 24.97 5.85
CA VAL A 240 20.24 24.13 4.66
C VAL A 240 19.08 23.15 4.52
N ILE A 241 18.50 23.07 3.34
CA ILE A 241 17.52 22.04 2.99
C ILE A 241 18.20 21.07 2.05
N VAL A 242 18.33 19.82 2.47
CA VAL A 242 18.84 18.72 1.64
C VAL A 242 17.66 17.97 1.04
N LEU A 243 17.59 17.96 -0.28
CA LEU A 243 16.57 17.27 -1.08
C LEU A 243 17.19 16.02 -1.69
N PHE A 244 16.56 14.86 -1.56
CA PHE A 244 17.02 13.63 -2.19
C PHE A 244 15.85 12.78 -2.68
N SER A 245 16.05 12.13 -3.82
CA SER A 245 15.07 11.20 -4.36
C SER A 245 15.02 9.93 -3.51
N THR A 246 13.83 9.43 -3.23
CA THR A 246 13.61 8.21 -2.45
C THR A 246 12.83 7.18 -3.26
N ARG A 247 12.87 5.93 -2.81
CA ARG A 247 12.20 4.78 -3.45
C ARG A 247 11.62 3.88 -2.39
N THR A 248 10.42 3.41 -2.63
CA THR A 248 9.78 2.37 -1.82
C THR A 248 10.71 1.14 -1.73
N GLY A 249 10.78 0.51 -0.54
CA GLY A 249 11.66 -0.62 -0.27
C GLY A 249 13.07 -0.24 0.21
N PHE A 250 13.37 1.06 0.37
CA PHE A 250 14.62 1.55 0.94
C PHE A 250 14.38 2.53 2.08
N THR A 251 15.32 2.55 3.01
CA THR A 251 15.41 3.55 4.08
C THR A 251 16.60 4.46 3.80
N TYR A 252 16.39 5.74 4.01
CA TYR A 252 17.34 6.81 3.74
C TYR A 252 17.67 7.54 5.03
N GLN A 253 18.95 7.56 5.40
CA GLN A 253 19.45 8.29 6.56
C GLN A 253 20.34 9.43 6.11
N LEU A 254 19.87 10.68 6.27
CA LEU A 254 20.75 11.83 6.07
C LEU A 254 21.78 11.88 7.21
N GLN A 255 23.03 12.08 6.85
CA GLN A 255 24.14 12.16 7.79
C GLN A 255 25.03 13.36 7.43
N TYR A 256 25.71 13.91 8.44
CA TYR A 256 26.62 15.01 8.24
C TYR A 256 27.97 14.80 8.94
N LYS A 257 28.97 15.57 8.51
CA LYS A 257 30.24 15.82 9.18
C LYS A 257 30.54 17.33 9.18
N ASN A 258 31.17 17.80 10.22
CA ASN A 258 31.63 19.19 10.26
C ASN A 258 32.97 19.35 9.51
N ASN A 259 33.83 18.32 9.52
CA ASN A 259 35.07 18.25 8.73
C ASN A 259 35.12 16.90 8.00
N LEU A 260 35.65 16.87 6.78
CA LEU A 260 35.80 15.61 6.02
C LEU A 260 36.74 14.62 6.72
N THR A 261 37.66 15.11 7.55
CA THR A 261 38.59 14.29 8.33
C THR A 261 37.99 13.66 9.58
N ASP A 262 36.75 14.03 9.96
CA ASP A 262 36.08 13.42 11.11
C ASP A 262 35.93 11.92 10.89
N ALA A 263 36.18 11.09 11.90
CA ALA A 263 36.19 9.64 11.76
C ALA A 263 34.80 9.06 11.45
N THR A 264 33.74 9.67 12.01
CA THR A 264 32.36 9.17 11.92
C THR A 264 31.43 10.19 11.28
N TRP A 265 30.37 9.67 10.64
CA TRP A 265 29.23 10.46 10.20
C TRP A 265 28.18 10.51 11.31
N THR A 266 27.59 11.66 11.53
CA THR A 266 26.51 11.86 12.50
C THR A 266 25.18 11.80 11.77
N SER A 267 24.26 10.97 12.23
CA SER A 267 22.90 10.89 11.69
C SER A 267 22.10 12.13 12.06
N MET A 268 21.31 12.62 11.11
CA MET A 268 20.33 13.69 11.28
C MET A 268 18.95 13.07 11.26
N ASP A 269 18.10 13.48 12.19
CA ASP A 269 16.72 13.01 12.32
C ASP A 269 16.56 11.47 12.28
N ASN A 270 15.34 10.99 12.25
CA ASN A 270 15.05 9.58 12.04
C ASN A 270 15.27 9.19 10.57
N PRO A 271 15.62 7.92 10.29
CA PRO A 271 15.67 7.43 8.92
C PRO A 271 14.32 7.61 8.21
N VAL A 272 14.33 7.98 6.94
CA VAL A 272 13.14 8.20 6.12
C VAL A 272 12.91 6.97 5.25
N SER A 273 11.73 6.37 5.34
CA SER A 273 11.31 5.32 4.39
C SER A 273 11.04 5.92 3.01
N GLY A 274 11.55 5.26 1.98
CA GLY A 274 11.35 5.71 0.60
C GLY A 274 9.88 5.53 0.15
N ASN A 275 9.40 6.53 -0.58
CA ASN A 275 8.01 6.63 -1.03
C ASN A 275 7.89 7.07 -2.50
N ASP A 276 8.92 6.82 -3.30
CA ASP A 276 9.01 7.18 -4.72
C ASP A 276 8.86 8.70 -4.98
N SER A 277 9.23 9.52 -4.00
CA SER A 277 9.19 10.99 -4.09
C SER A 277 10.51 11.62 -3.65
N ILE A 278 10.60 12.94 -3.83
CA ILE A 278 11.70 13.73 -3.28
C ILE A 278 11.38 14.05 -1.82
N GLN A 279 12.28 13.65 -0.93
CA GLN A 279 12.24 14.00 0.49
C GLN A 279 13.11 15.22 0.77
N SER A 280 12.74 15.97 1.80
CA SER A 280 13.48 17.14 2.25
C SER A 280 13.80 17.01 3.74
N VAL A 281 15.06 17.27 4.09
CA VAL A 281 15.50 17.33 5.48
C VAL A 281 16.18 18.69 5.71
N GLY A 282 15.74 19.41 6.73
CA GLY A 282 16.27 20.72 7.11
C GLY A 282 17.40 20.60 8.12
N ASP A 283 18.47 21.40 7.98
CA ASP A 283 19.54 21.53 8.96
C ASP A 283 19.75 22.98 9.35
N LEU A 284 19.71 23.26 10.65
CA LEU A 284 20.11 24.55 11.22
C LEU A 284 21.63 24.58 11.37
N LEU A 285 22.29 25.32 10.47
CA LEU A 285 23.74 25.44 10.53
C LEU A 285 24.20 26.14 11.81
N SER A 286 24.77 25.37 12.71
CA SER A 286 25.49 25.88 13.90
C SER A 286 26.99 26.07 13.66
N GLN A 287 27.51 25.67 12.49
CA GLN A 287 28.91 25.68 12.11
C GLN A 287 29.12 26.36 10.74
N ASN A 288 30.33 26.79 10.47
CA ASN A 288 30.69 27.49 9.23
C ASN A 288 30.73 26.58 7.97
N SER A 289 30.74 25.27 8.15
CA SER A 289 30.70 24.28 7.06
C SER A 289 30.14 22.96 7.54
N ARG A 290 29.42 22.26 6.67
CA ARG A 290 28.97 20.87 6.84
C ARG A 290 29.06 20.12 5.54
N PHE A 291 29.33 18.82 5.65
CA PHE A 291 29.32 17.86 4.55
C PHE A 291 28.16 16.90 4.81
N TYR A 292 27.40 16.59 3.77
CA TYR A 292 26.23 15.73 3.88
C TYR A 292 26.38 14.50 3.01
N ARG A 293 25.83 13.40 3.48
CA ARG A 293 25.57 12.20 2.67
C ARG A 293 24.21 11.63 3.03
N VAL A 294 23.63 10.87 2.10
CA VAL A 294 22.48 10.01 2.37
C VAL A 294 22.99 8.57 2.39
N GLN A 295 22.84 7.91 3.52
CA GLN A 295 23.06 6.47 3.62
C GLN A 295 21.78 5.79 3.19
N ILE A 296 21.87 4.89 2.21
CA ILE A 296 20.73 4.11 1.71
C ILE A 296 20.92 2.69 2.25
N SER A 297 19.89 2.18 2.91
CA SER A 297 19.77 0.77 3.27
C SER A 297 18.54 0.20 2.56
N THR A 298 18.64 -1.03 2.08
CA THR A 298 17.43 -1.76 1.71
C THR A 298 16.61 -1.87 2.99
N ASN A 299 15.32 -1.53 2.91
CA ASN A 299 14.44 -2.12 3.87
C ASN A 299 14.63 -3.62 3.66
N THR A 300 15.42 -4.27 4.52
CA THR A 300 15.17 -5.66 4.77
C THR A 300 13.78 -5.66 5.40
N THR A 301 12.74 -5.68 4.57
CA THR A 301 11.52 -6.32 5.00
C THR A 301 12.02 -7.70 5.41
N THR A 302 12.15 -7.94 6.71
CA THR A 302 12.07 -9.29 7.22
C THR A 302 10.83 -9.81 6.52
N ALA A 303 11.04 -10.73 5.57
CA ALA A 303 9.93 -11.24 4.78
C ALA A 303 8.84 -11.56 5.80
N PHE A 304 7.66 -10.95 5.64
CA PHE A 304 6.55 -11.23 6.53
C PHE A 304 6.48 -12.73 6.67
N THR A 305 6.53 -13.22 7.87
CA THR A 305 6.28 -14.62 8.16
C THR A 305 5.01 -14.70 8.99
N MET A 306 4.29 -15.79 8.83
CA MET A 306 3.07 -16.00 9.61
C MET A 306 3.36 -15.79 11.10
N LEU A 307 2.52 -14.98 11.73
CA LEU A 307 2.54 -14.77 13.17
C LEU A 307 1.75 -15.89 13.86
N HIS A 308 2.17 -16.24 15.06
CA HIS A 308 1.43 -17.17 15.90
C HIS A 308 1.61 -16.87 17.39
N ALA A 309 0.63 -17.25 18.18
CA ALA A 309 0.69 -17.15 19.63
C ALA A 309 1.65 -18.21 20.19
N SER A 310 2.55 -17.80 21.08
CA SER A 310 3.50 -18.68 21.76
C SER A 310 3.62 -18.27 23.24
N GLY A 311 3.00 -19.03 24.12
CA GLY A 311 2.85 -18.60 25.50
C GLY A 311 2.06 -17.29 25.56
N THR A 312 2.61 -16.30 26.22
CA THR A 312 2.02 -14.96 26.38
C THR A 312 2.52 -13.94 25.34
N THR A 313 3.15 -14.39 24.26
CA THR A 313 3.72 -13.51 23.23
C THR A 313 3.25 -13.90 21.83
N ILE A 314 3.24 -12.94 20.93
CA ILE A 314 3.12 -13.17 19.48
C ILE A 314 4.54 -13.34 18.94
N VAL A 315 4.77 -14.37 18.13
CA VAL A 315 6.07 -14.66 17.52
C VAL A 315 5.93 -14.87 16.01
N ASN A 316 7.02 -14.65 15.29
CA ASN A 316 7.12 -14.97 13.88
C ASN A 316 7.58 -16.42 13.65
N ALA A 317 7.68 -16.88 12.41
CA ALA A 317 8.06 -18.24 12.06
C ALA A 317 9.49 -18.63 12.54
N SER A 318 10.36 -17.67 12.86
CA SER A 318 11.68 -17.93 13.47
C SER A 318 11.64 -18.03 14.99
N GLY A 319 10.48 -17.85 15.61
CA GLY A 319 10.31 -17.81 17.07
C GLY A 319 10.70 -16.47 17.72
N SER A 320 10.98 -15.45 16.92
CA SER A 320 11.26 -14.10 17.44
C SER A 320 9.97 -13.40 17.82
N VAL A 321 9.97 -12.74 18.98
CA VAL A 321 8.82 -11.97 19.46
C VAL A 321 8.55 -10.79 18.51
N VAL A 322 7.28 -10.63 18.16
CA VAL A 322 6.76 -9.51 17.38
C VAL A 322 5.67 -8.83 18.21
N GLN A 323 5.94 -7.65 18.70
CA GLN A 323 4.93 -6.81 19.33
C GLN A 323 4.25 -5.95 18.27
N LEU A 324 2.94 -6.09 18.10
CA LEU A 324 2.15 -5.25 17.19
C LEU A 324 1.90 -3.89 17.86
N LYS A 325 2.27 -2.82 17.17
CA LYS A 325 2.12 -1.44 17.63
C LYS A 325 1.52 -0.64 16.50
N GLY A 326 0.34 -0.11 16.69
CA GLY A 326 -0.34 0.44 15.53
C GLY A 326 -1.54 1.33 15.82
N LEU A 327 -2.33 1.45 14.77
CA LEU A 327 -3.45 2.37 14.69
C LEU A 327 -4.67 1.68 14.09
N ASN A 328 -5.86 2.02 14.58
CA ASN A 328 -7.11 1.63 13.96
C ASN A 328 -7.41 2.52 12.75
N LEU A 329 -7.81 1.94 11.62
CA LEU A 329 -8.30 2.67 10.46
C LEU A 329 -9.81 2.95 10.61
N GLY A 330 -10.20 3.57 11.72
CA GLY A 330 -11.58 3.93 12.04
C GLY A 330 -12.18 4.93 11.04
N GLY A 331 -13.50 4.94 10.95
CA GLY A 331 -14.25 5.81 10.06
C GLY A 331 -14.03 5.53 8.56
N TRP A 332 -13.49 4.38 8.18
CA TRP A 332 -13.13 4.05 6.79
C TRP A 332 -14.08 3.06 6.11
N LEU A 333 -14.03 1.78 6.49
CA LEU A 333 -14.90 0.73 5.94
C LEU A 333 -16.16 0.55 6.80
N VAL A 334 -16.09 0.97 8.04
CA VAL A 334 -17.21 1.32 8.91
C VAL A 334 -17.19 2.84 9.04
N MET A 335 -18.23 3.50 8.56
CA MET A 335 -18.39 4.95 8.65
C MET A 335 -19.15 5.28 9.93
N GLU A 336 -18.48 6.00 10.81
CA GLU A 336 -19.06 6.53 12.04
C GLU A 336 -19.15 8.05 11.92
N PRO A 337 -20.32 8.62 11.57
CA PRO A 337 -20.44 10.03 11.22
C PRO A 337 -20.02 11.03 12.31
N TRP A 338 -19.86 10.57 13.54
CA TRP A 338 -19.35 11.40 14.63
C TRP A 338 -17.85 11.66 14.58
N MET A 339 -17.07 10.80 13.85
CA MET A 339 -15.61 10.90 13.75
C MET A 339 -15.09 10.98 12.32
N CYS A 340 -15.93 10.83 11.32
CA CYS A 340 -15.52 10.84 9.92
C CYS A 340 -16.52 11.63 9.04
N PRO A 341 -16.08 12.20 7.91
CA PRO A 341 -16.90 13.10 7.09
C PRO A 341 -17.92 12.36 6.22
N ALA A 342 -18.60 11.38 6.80
CA ALA A 342 -19.51 10.53 6.06
C ALA A 342 -20.80 11.24 5.68
N ASP A 343 -21.42 11.97 6.63
CA ASP A 343 -22.66 12.70 6.43
C ASP A 343 -22.80 13.90 7.38
N SER A 344 -23.29 15.03 6.88
CA SER A 344 -23.66 16.21 7.66
C SER A 344 -25.18 16.32 7.89
N GLY A 345 -25.96 15.41 7.34
CA GLY A 345 -27.43 15.40 7.41
C GLY A 345 -27.99 14.71 8.66
N GLY A 346 -27.16 13.99 9.42
CA GLY A 346 -27.55 13.30 10.65
C GLY A 346 -27.94 11.83 10.47
N LEU A 347 -27.51 11.19 9.38
CA LEU A 347 -27.59 9.74 9.25
C LEU A 347 -26.64 9.09 10.27
N PRO A 348 -27.14 8.10 11.05
CA PRO A 348 -26.42 7.68 12.25
C PRO A 348 -25.26 6.70 12.00
N ASP A 349 -25.28 5.95 10.89
CA ASP A 349 -24.40 4.81 10.68
C ASP A 349 -24.17 4.50 9.19
N THR A 350 -23.26 3.59 8.90
CA THR A 350 -22.89 3.16 7.54
C THR A 350 -24.08 2.62 6.75
N TYR A 351 -24.93 1.80 7.38
CA TYR A 351 -26.11 1.21 6.72
C TYR A 351 -27.08 2.30 6.27
N SER A 352 -27.37 3.26 7.14
CA SER A 352 -28.27 4.37 6.85
C SER A 352 -27.77 5.22 5.69
N ILE A 353 -26.47 5.49 5.65
CA ILE A 353 -25.81 6.23 4.56
C ILE A 353 -25.96 5.48 3.23
N ILE A 354 -25.61 4.18 3.19
CA ILE A 354 -25.68 3.38 1.97
C ILE A 354 -27.14 3.21 1.52
N SER A 355 -28.05 2.93 2.46
CA SER A 355 -29.48 2.78 2.19
C SER A 355 -30.11 4.05 1.63
N GLU A 356 -29.71 5.21 2.17
CA GLU A 356 -30.16 6.51 1.66
C GLU A 356 -29.67 6.73 0.23
N LEU A 357 -28.38 6.51 -0.04
CA LEU A 357 -27.81 6.63 -1.39
C LEU A 357 -28.49 5.70 -2.40
N ASP A 358 -28.78 4.46 -2.03
CA ASP A 358 -29.47 3.50 -2.89
C ASP A 358 -30.92 3.90 -3.23
N SER A 359 -31.62 4.47 -2.25
CA SER A 359 -33.06 4.79 -2.37
C SER A 359 -33.34 6.13 -3.04
N ARG A 360 -32.34 7.01 -3.15
CA ARG A 360 -32.51 8.35 -3.73
C ARG A 360 -32.88 8.31 -5.20
N PRO A 361 -33.90 9.08 -5.63
CA PRO A 361 -34.28 9.16 -7.04
C PRO A 361 -33.11 9.57 -7.94
N GLY A 362 -32.78 8.73 -8.92
CA GLY A 362 -31.72 8.98 -9.90
C GLY A 362 -30.33 8.50 -9.48
N PHE A 363 -30.14 7.93 -8.30
CA PHE A 363 -28.86 7.37 -7.85
C PHE A 363 -28.78 5.86 -8.20
N GLY A 364 -29.35 5.00 -7.39
CA GLY A 364 -29.27 3.54 -7.51
C GLY A 364 -27.89 2.97 -7.16
N VAL A 365 -27.82 1.65 -7.05
CA VAL A 365 -26.67 0.88 -6.54
C VAL A 365 -25.33 1.23 -7.24
N ALA A 366 -25.33 1.41 -8.56
CA ALA A 366 -24.08 1.74 -9.27
C ALA A 366 -23.53 3.14 -8.88
N THR A 367 -24.41 4.10 -8.64
CA THR A 367 -24.01 5.45 -8.19
C THR A 367 -23.53 5.39 -6.74
N GLU A 368 -24.26 4.70 -5.86
CA GLU A 368 -23.88 4.47 -4.48
C GLU A 368 -22.47 3.86 -4.41
N GLN A 369 -22.23 2.74 -5.10
CA GLN A 369 -20.93 2.07 -5.09
C GLN A 369 -19.79 2.97 -5.58
N SER A 370 -20.06 3.82 -6.58
CA SER A 370 -19.07 4.79 -7.07
C SER A 370 -18.76 5.87 -6.03
N LEU A 371 -19.77 6.38 -5.34
CA LEU A 371 -19.62 7.40 -4.31
C LEU A 371 -18.89 6.84 -3.09
N VAL A 372 -19.32 5.70 -2.57
CA VAL A 372 -18.67 5.03 -1.43
C VAL A 372 -17.21 4.67 -1.77
N ARG A 373 -16.93 4.22 -3.00
CA ARG A 373 -15.56 3.98 -3.46
C ARG A 373 -14.73 5.26 -3.46
N THR A 374 -15.32 6.40 -3.85
CA THR A 374 -14.64 7.71 -3.79
C THR A 374 -14.30 8.07 -2.35
N TYR A 375 -15.23 7.89 -1.40
CA TYR A 375 -14.94 8.05 0.02
C TYR A 375 -13.75 7.16 0.44
N GLN A 376 -13.84 5.87 0.23
CA GLN A 376 -12.84 4.88 0.64
C GLN A 376 -11.43 5.19 0.10
N THR A 377 -11.34 5.58 -1.18
CA THR A 377 -10.04 5.84 -1.83
C THR A 377 -9.45 7.21 -1.52
N ASN A 378 -10.19 8.10 -0.87
CA ASN A 378 -9.71 9.40 -0.41
C ASN A 378 -9.54 9.47 1.11
N TRP A 379 -10.33 8.73 1.89
CA TRP A 379 -10.17 8.72 3.36
C TRP A 379 -8.85 8.06 3.78
N ILE A 380 -8.57 6.85 3.29
CA ILE A 380 -7.27 6.19 3.49
C ILE A 380 -6.56 6.04 2.15
N THR A 381 -5.34 6.54 2.06
CA THR A 381 -4.53 6.64 0.86
C THR A 381 -3.11 6.10 1.09
N ILE A 382 -2.31 6.06 0.05
CA ILE A 382 -0.87 5.73 0.16
C ILE A 382 -0.13 6.72 1.09
N ALA A 383 -0.54 8.00 1.10
CA ALA A 383 0.06 8.99 2.00
C ALA A 383 -0.19 8.63 3.48
N ASP A 384 -1.38 8.12 3.80
CA ASP A 384 -1.74 7.69 5.14
C ASP A 384 -0.87 6.50 5.59
N LEU A 385 -0.72 5.48 4.74
CA LEU A 385 0.14 4.33 5.04
C LEU A 385 1.62 4.73 5.18
N ASN A 386 2.08 5.71 4.40
CA ASN A 386 3.43 6.26 4.57
C ASN A 386 3.57 6.99 5.90
N ASN A 387 2.56 7.75 6.33
CA ASN A 387 2.56 8.43 7.63
C ASN A 387 2.63 7.41 8.78
N ILE A 388 1.83 6.35 8.72
CA ILE A 388 1.83 5.25 9.70
C ILE A 388 3.23 4.61 9.78
N THR A 389 3.84 4.30 8.63
CA THR A 389 5.22 3.77 8.60
C THR A 389 6.23 4.76 9.19
N ASN A 390 6.12 6.04 8.82
CA ASN A 390 7.03 7.09 9.29
C ASN A 390 6.87 7.36 10.80
N GLY A 391 5.68 7.14 11.35
CA GLY A 391 5.42 7.15 12.78
C GLY A 391 6.02 5.95 13.53
N GLY A 392 6.60 4.98 12.82
CA GLY A 392 7.23 3.80 13.45
C GLY A 392 6.24 2.67 13.80
N PHE A 393 5.00 2.76 13.34
CA PHE A 393 3.99 1.72 13.58
C PHE A 393 4.19 0.55 12.62
N ASN A 394 3.97 -0.66 13.13
CA ASN A 394 4.10 -1.91 12.39
C ASN A 394 2.78 -2.66 12.22
N CYS A 395 1.66 -2.06 12.63
CA CYS A 395 0.34 -2.69 12.57
C CYS A 395 -0.75 -1.68 12.23
N VAL A 396 -1.76 -2.13 11.51
CA VAL A 396 -3.07 -1.48 11.42
C VAL A 396 -4.17 -2.49 11.75
N ARG A 397 -5.16 -2.09 12.56
CA ARG A 397 -6.41 -2.80 12.73
C ARG A 397 -7.44 -2.15 11.82
N VAL A 398 -8.13 -2.93 11.01
CA VAL A 398 -9.08 -2.43 10.01
C VAL A 398 -10.49 -2.90 10.35
N PRO A 399 -11.34 -2.02 10.90
CA PRO A 399 -12.75 -2.30 11.09
C PRO A 399 -13.45 -2.57 9.77
N VAL A 400 -14.15 -3.71 9.69
CA VAL A 400 -15.03 -4.08 8.58
C VAL A 400 -16.39 -4.50 9.13
N TRP A 401 -17.43 -4.35 8.33
CA TRP A 401 -18.77 -4.79 8.71
C TRP A 401 -19.38 -5.64 7.59
N TRP A 402 -20.47 -6.33 7.88
CA TRP A 402 -21.08 -7.27 6.95
C TRP A 402 -21.41 -6.67 5.57
N GLY A 403 -21.78 -5.38 5.50
CA GLY A 403 -22.10 -4.68 4.24
C GLY A 403 -20.89 -4.39 3.34
N ASN A 404 -19.64 -4.59 3.80
CA ASN A 404 -18.48 -4.60 2.92
C ASN A 404 -18.45 -5.86 2.04
N PHE A 405 -19.09 -6.94 2.46
CA PHE A 405 -19.05 -8.24 1.83
C PHE A 405 -20.37 -8.63 1.16
N TYR A 406 -21.49 -8.23 1.73
CA TYR A 406 -22.83 -8.48 1.21
C TYR A 406 -23.49 -7.21 0.67
N SER A 407 -24.45 -7.39 -0.22
CA SER A 407 -25.42 -6.33 -0.52
C SER A 407 -26.24 -6.03 0.72
N ILE A 408 -26.48 -4.74 1.03
CA ILE A 408 -27.29 -4.35 2.20
C ILE A 408 -28.75 -4.82 2.13
N THR A 409 -29.19 -5.25 0.95
CA THR A 409 -30.54 -5.79 0.72
C THR A 409 -30.59 -7.32 0.69
N ASN A 410 -29.44 -8.00 0.74
CA ASN A 410 -29.37 -9.47 0.67
C ASN A 410 -28.10 -9.98 1.36
N THR A 411 -28.23 -10.44 2.58
CA THR A 411 -27.14 -11.00 3.40
C THR A 411 -26.90 -12.50 3.19
N THR A 412 -27.58 -13.13 2.21
CA THR A 412 -27.31 -14.52 1.85
C THR A 412 -26.12 -14.64 0.90
N SER A 413 -25.61 -15.85 0.72
CA SER A 413 -24.48 -16.12 -0.20
C SER A 413 -24.74 -15.64 -1.64
N SER A 414 -26.01 -15.51 -2.08
CA SER A 414 -26.35 -14.92 -3.39
C SER A 414 -26.21 -13.39 -3.42
N GLY A 415 -26.15 -12.74 -2.29
CA GLY A 415 -25.90 -11.30 -2.16
C GLY A 415 -24.41 -10.95 -1.95
N TRP A 416 -23.51 -11.96 -2.02
CA TRP A 416 -22.08 -11.72 -1.91
C TRP A 416 -21.56 -10.76 -2.99
N ARG A 417 -20.82 -9.73 -2.59
CA ARG A 417 -20.36 -8.70 -3.51
C ARG A 417 -19.17 -9.18 -4.33
N SER A 418 -19.17 -8.92 -5.62
CA SER A 418 -18.03 -9.25 -6.50
C SER A 418 -16.78 -8.44 -6.22
N ASP A 419 -16.90 -7.29 -5.54
CA ASP A 419 -15.81 -6.39 -5.17
C ASP A 419 -15.45 -6.43 -3.66
N ALA A 420 -15.98 -7.42 -2.92
CA ALA A 420 -15.87 -7.59 -1.48
C ALA A 420 -14.44 -7.42 -0.93
N PHE A 421 -13.43 -7.93 -1.64
CA PHE A 421 -12.03 -7.87 -1.22
C PHE A 421 -11.22 -6.71 -1.83
N THR A 422 -11.79 -5.95 -2.77
CA THR A 422 -11.01 -4.97 -3.56
C THR A 422 -10.25 -3.95 -2.70
N VAL A 423 -10.86 -3.43 -1.65
CA VAL A 423 -10.24 -2.42 -0.78
C VAL A 423 -9.29 -3.07 0.22
N LEU A 424 -9.67 -4.20 0.79
CA LEU A 424 -8.81 -4.96 1.69
C LEU A 424 -7.55 -5.48 0.99
N ASP A 425 -7.65 -5.98 -0.24
CA ASP A 425 -6.51 -6.42 -1.04
C ASP A 425 -5.57 -5.26 -1.37
N TRP A 426 -6.13 -4.08 -1.66
CA TRP A 426 -5.35 -2.87 -1.81
C TRP A 426 -4.59 -2.53 -0.52
N LEU A 427 -5.27 -2.58 0.64
CA LEU A 427 -4.65 -2.32 1.94
C LEU A 427 -3.53 -3.32 2.22
N VAL A 428 -3.82 -4.62 2.18
CA VAL A 428 -2.87 -5.70 2.49
C VAL A 428 -1.65 -5.61 1.58
N THR A 429 -1.84 -5.41 0.27
CA THR A 429 -0.74 -5.28 -0.70
C THR A 429 0.17 -4.09 -0.35
N ASN A 430 -0.42 -2.94 -0.01
CA ASN A 430 0.34 -1.74 0.30
C ASN A 430 0.98 -1.78 1.69
N CYS A 431 0.38 -2.49 2.65
CA CYS A 431 0.95 -2.78 3.95
C CYS A 431 2.14 -3.73 3.84
N THR A 432 2.06 -4.78 2.99
CA THR A 432 3.18 -5.70 2.72
C THR A 432 4.45 -4.94 2.34
N SER A 433 4.34 -3.98 1.43
CA SER A 433 5.49 -3.22 0.94
C SER A 433 6.07 -2.25 1.98
N ARG A 434 5.38 -2.02 3.10
CA ARG A 434 5.73 -1.06 4.15
C ARG A 434 6.13 -1.71 5.48
N GLY A 435 6.06 -3.03 5.58
CA GLY A 435 6.35 -3.70 6.84
C GLY A 435 5.25 -3.54 7.89
N ILE A 436 3.99 -3.30 7.46
CA ILE A 436 2.83 -3.13 8.33
C ILE A 436 2.00 -4.41 8.31
N TYR A 437 1.74 -5.00 9.47
CA TYR A 437 0.78 -6.08 9.65
C TYR A 437 -0.65 -5.55 9.63
N VAL A 438 -1.59 -6.38 9.19
CA VAL A 438 -3.02 -6.05 9.13
C VAL A 438 -3.80 -6.99 10.04
N VAL A 439 -4.52 -6.45 11.01
CA VAL A 439 -5.56 -7.17 11.76
C VAL A 439 -6.90 -6.86 11.10
N ILE A 440 -7.60 -7.89 10.62
CA ILE A 440 -8.95 -7.72 10.06
C ILE A 440 -9.94 -7.91 11.20
N ASP A 441 -10.66 -6.85 11.50
CA ASP A 441 -11.60 -6.77 12.60
C ASP A 441 -13.03 -6.74 12.10
N MET A 442 -13.83 -7.73 12.53
CA MET A 442 -15.27 -7.77 12.25
C MET A 442 -16.02 -6.86 13.22
N HIS A 443 -16.04 -5.59 12.88
CA HIS A 443 -16.68 -4.53 13.67
C HIS A 443 -18.20 -4.63 13.68
N GLY A 444 -18.79 -5.21 12.61
CA GLY A 444 -20.23 -5.47 12.54
C GLY A 444 -20.57 -6.79 11.89
N VAL A 445 -21.10 -7.75 12.67
CA VAL A 445 -21.60 -9.04 12.17
C VAL A 445 -22.97 -8.91 11.54
N VAL A 446 -23.40 -9.91 10.76
CA VAL A 446 -24.75 -9.95 10.19
C VAL A 446 -25.78 -9.94 11.33
N GLY A 447 -26.75 -9.04 11.27
CA GLY A 447 -27.78 -8.85 12.29
C GLY A 447 -27.33 -8.03 13.51
N GLY A 448 -26.05 -7.63 13.56
CA GLY A 448 -25.49 -6.81 14.64
C GLY A 448 -25.28 -7.56 15.96
N GLN A 449 -24.12 -7.40 16.57
CA GLN A 449 -23.77 -7.92 17.91
C GLN A 449 -24.07 -6.94 19.03
N SER A 450 -24.26 -5.69 18.69
CA SER A 450 -24.52 -4.57 19.60
C SER A 450 -25.50 -3.61 18.97
N THR A 451 -26.15 -2.76 19.79
CA THR A 451 -27.06 -1.72 19.32
C THR A 451 -26.35 -0.42 18.94
N SER A 452 -25.06 -0.35 19.09
CA SER A 452 -24.22 0.81 18.79
C SER A 452 -24.06 1.04 17.29
N ASP A 453 -23.73 2.26 16.89
CA ASP A 453 -23.51 2.68 15.50
C ASP A 453 -22.17 2.18 14.93
N ASP A 454 -21.20 1.90 15.79
CA ASP A 454 -19.91 1.28 15.46
C ASP A 454 -20.04 -0.06 14.71
N THR A 455 -21.13 -0.81 14.96
CA THR A 455 -21.44 -2.06 14.21
C THR A 455 -21.75 -1.82 12.72
N GLY A 456 -21.79 -0.57 12.28
CA GLY A 456 -22.19 -0.16 10.93
C GLY A 456 -23.70 -0.13 10.71
N GLN A 457 -24.49 -0.67 11.63
CA GLN A 457 -25.96 -0.60 11.64
C GLN A 457 -26.50 -0.59 13.06
N GLN A 458 -26.78 0.61 13.59
CA GLN A 458 -27.27 0.75 14.96
C GLN A 458 -28.64 0.11 15.20
N ASN A 459 -28.95 -0.09 16.48
CA ASN A 459 -30.21 -0.66 16.94
C ASN A 459 -30.48 -2.10 16.44
N GLN A 460 -29.43 -2.82 16.08
CA GLN A 460 -29.50 -4.22 15.68
C GLN A 460 -28.69 -5.09 16.64
N ASN A 461 -29.27 -6.14 17.21
CA ASN A 461 -28.58 -7.16 17.99
C ASN A 461 -29.17 -8.54 17.75
N LEU A 462 -29.62 -8.79 16.52
CA LEU A 462 -30.30 -10.02 16.12
C LEU A 462 -29.34 -11.23 16.05
N TYR A 463 -28.05 -10.99 15.88
CA TYR A 463 -27.03 -12.04 15.79
C TYR A 463 -27.15 -13.08 16.92
N TRP A 464 -27.44 -12.63 18.13
CA TRP A 464 -27.52 -13.54 19.31
C TRP A 464 -28.72 -14.48 19.30
N THR A 465 -29.76 -14.17 18.54
CA THR A 465 -31.03 -14.92 18.52
C THR A 465 -31.36 -15.52 17.15
N SER A 466 -30.69 -15.08 16.10
CA SER A 466 -30.92 -15.50 14.72
C SER A 466 -29.87 -16.51 14.26
N SER A 467 -30.25 -17.77 14.14
CA SER A 467 -29.36 -18.79 13.58
C SER A 467 -28.99 -18.53 12.11
N THR A 468 -29.82 -17.81 11.37
CA THR A 468 -29.51 -17.37 10.00
C THR A 468 -28.35 -16.39 10.02
N ASP A 469 -28.41 -15.33 10.83
CA ASP A 469 -27.36 -14.32 10.90
C ASP A 469 -26.04 -14.90 11.40
N GLN A 470 -26.10 -15.84 12.35
CA GLN A 470 -24.93 -16.60 12.79
C GLN A 470 -24.31 -17.43 11.65
N SER A 471 -25.15 -18.07 10.83
CA SER A 471 -24.69 -18.86 9.68
C SER A 471 -24.09 -17.99 8.58
N GLU A 472 -24.69 -16.84 8.29
CA GLU A 472 -24.15 -15.91 7.29
C GLU A 472 -22.86 -15.21 7.77
N THR A 473 -22.73 -14.91 9.06
CA THR A 473 -21.47 -14.46 9.65
C THR A 473 -20.38 -15.53 9.56
N ALA A 474 -20.72 -16.79 9.83
CA ALA A 474 -19.78 -17.90 9.68
C ALA A 474 -19.36 -18.10 8.21
N TYR A 475 -20.30 -17.97 7.27
CA TYR A 475 -19.98 -18.00 5.84
C TYR A 475 -19.03 -16.83 5.46
N MET A 476 -19.30 -15.63 5.93
CA MET A 476 -18.45 -14.47 5.70
C MET A 476 -17.02 -14.71 6.19
N TRP A 477 -16.85 -15.23 7.40
CA TRP A 477 -15.53 -15.61 7.91
C TRP A 477 -14.86 -16.73 7.12
N THR A 478 -15.64 -17.70 6.62
CA THR A 478 -15.10 -18.73 5.70
C THR A 478 -14.50 -18.10 4.46
N GLN A 479 -15.19 -17.12 3.86
CA GLN A 479 -14.71 -16.45 2.64
C GLN A 479 -13.45 -15.61 2.95
N ILE A 480 -13.45 -14.82 4.03
CA ILE A 480 -12.31 -13.98 4.43
C ILE A 480 -11.08 -14.85 4.74
N ALA A 481 -11.25 -15.87 5.56
CA ALA A 481 -10.15 -16.74 5.96
C ALA A 481 -9.62 -17.58 4.79
N THR A 482 -10.49 -18.03 3.86
CA THR A 482 -10.05 -18.71 2.63
C THR A 482 -9.24 -17.76 1.73
N HIS A 483 -9.69 -16.53 1.59
CA HIS A 483 -9.05 -15.54 0.71
C HIS A 483 -7.65 -15.16 1.19
N TYR A 484 -7.48 -14.99 2.50
CA TYR A 484 -6.19 -14.59 3.09
C TYR A 484 -5.36 -15.74 3.63
N ASN A 485 -5.80 -16.99 3.54
CA ASN A 485 -5.03 -18.14 4.02
C ASN A 485 -3.59 -18.12 3.49
N GLY A 486 -2.63 -18.16 4.41
CA GLY A 486 -1.20 -18.11 4.09
C GLY A 486 -0.65 -16.73 3.74
N ASN A 487 -1.44 -15.66 3.80
CA ASN A 487 -0.95 -14.29 3.59
C ASN A 487 -0.33 -13.73 4.87
N SER A 488 0.97 -13.79 4.99
CA SER A 488 1.71 -13.40 6.20
C SER A 488 1.65 -11.92 6.57
N THR A 489 1.10 -11.05 5.72
CA THR A 489 0.84 -9.63 6.04
C THR A 489 -0.37 -9.50 6.96
N VAL A 490 -1.35 -10.40 6.83
CA VAL A 490 -2.47 -10.47 7.76
C VAL A 490 -1.97 -11.09 9.06
N ALA A 491 -2.03 -10.33 10.16
CA ALA A 491 -1.59 -10.78 11.47
C ALA A 491 -2.59 -11.74 12.11
N GLY A 492 -3.88 -11.46 11.93
CA GLY A 492 -4.94 -12.24 12.51
C GLY A 492 -6.33 -11.71 12.18
N TYR A 493 -7.32 -12.45 12.64
CA TYR A 493 -8.75 -12.20 12.48
C TYR A 493 -9.38 -11.90 13.84
N ASP A 494 -9.87 -10.68 14.02
CA ASP A 494 -10.64 -10.26 15.19
C ASP A 494 -12.12 -10.58 14.93
N LEU A 495 -12.63 -11.60 15.64
CA LEU A 495 -13.84 -12.30 15.20
C LEU A 495 -15.13 -11.51 15.37
N ILE A 496 -15.27 -10.77 16.45
CA ILE A 496 -16.45 -9.95 16.77
C ILE A 496 -15.97 -8.81 17.66
N ASN A 497 -16.06 -7.57 17.14
CA ASN A 497 -15.81 -6.36 17.92
C ASN A 497 -16.88 -6.17 18.98
N GLU A 498 -16.49 -5.78 20.19
CA GLU A 498 -17.32 -5.33 21.30
C GLU A 498 -18.70 -6.02 21.40
N PRO A 499 -18.78 -7.30 21.80
CA PRO A 499 -20.04 -8.03 21.90
C PRO A 499 -20.91 -7.55 23.09
N ASP A 500 -21.21 -6.26 23.14
CA ASP A 500 -21.79 -5.56 24.31
C ASP A 500 -23.20 -5.99 24.68
N ASN A 501 -24.04 -6.28 23.69
CA ASN A 501 -25.43 -6.65 23.92
C ASN A 501 -25.66 -8.17 23.88
N ALA A 502 -24.60 -8.96 24.06
CA ALA A 502 -24.74 -10.40 24.19
C ALA A 502 -25.61 -10.78 25.41
N PRO A 503 -26.47 -11.80 25.29
CA PRO A 503 -27.38 -12.16 26.38
C PRO A 503 -26.63 -12.79 27.58
N SER A 504 -25.41 -13.28 27.37
CA SER A 504 -24.55 -13.83 28.41
C SER A 504 -23.14 -14.07 27.87
N THR A 505 -22.15 -14.18 28.76
CA THR A 505 -20.78 -14.63 28.41
C THR A 505 -20.80 -15.99 27.72
N ALA A 506 -21.66 -16.91 28.15
CA ALA A 506 -21.80 -18.24 27.53
C ALA A 506 -22.26 -18.15 26.06
N ALA A 507 -23.09 -17.19 25.71
CA ALA A 507 -23.51 -16.97 24.33
C ALA A 507 -22.34 -16.49 23.46
N VAL A 508 -21.51 -15.57 23.98
CA VAL A 508 -20.29 -15.09 23.31
C VAL A 508 -19.29 -16.23 23.11
N TRP A 509 -19.05 -17.04 24.15
CA TRP A 509 -18.14 -18.19 24.04
C TRP A 509 -18.62 -19.24 23.05
N ALA A 510 -19.93 -19.46 22.96
CA ALA A 510 -20.53 -20.35 21.96
C ALA A 510 -20.33 -19.79 20.55
N ALA A 511 -20.53 -18.49 20.34
CA ALA A 511 -20.29 -17.82 19.06
C ALA A 511 -18.81 -17.92 18.66
N TYR A 512 -17.87 -17.63 19.56
CA TYR A 512 -16.44 -17.79 19.29
C TYR A 512 -16.05 -19.23 18.98
N THR A 513 -16.63 -20.22 19.67
CA THR A 513 -16.37 -21.65 19.36
C THR A 513 -16.81 -21.97 17.94
N ASN A 514 -17.98 -21.50 17.51
CA ASN A 514 -18.48 -21.68 16.16
C ASN A 514 -17.58 -21.01 15.12
N LEU A 515 -17.26 -19.73 15.31
CA LEU A 515 -16.42 -18.97 14.36
C LEU A 515 -14.97 -19.48 14.35
N TYR A 516 -14.40 -19.84 15.50
CA TYR A 516 -13.10 -20.49 15.60
C TYR A 516 -13.05 -21.78 14.75
N THR A 517 -14.03 -22.64 14.92
CA THR A 517 -14.13 -23.90 14.16
C THR A 517 -14.27 -23.61 12.66
N THR A 518 -15.07 -22.63 12.30
CA THR A 518 -15.30 -22.18 10.91
C THR A 518 -14.00 -21.69 10.26
N VAL A 519 -13.29 -20.79 10.91
CA VAL A 519 -12.02 -20.25 10.41
C VAL A 519 -10.96 -21.34 10.32
N ARG A 520 -10.80 -22.15 11.37
CA ARG A 520 -9.78 -23.23 11.40
C ARG A 520 -10.00 -24.30 10.35
N ALA A 521 -11.22 -24.49 9.87
CA ALA A 521 -11.53 -25.43 8.79
C ALA A 521 -10.89 -25.02 7.45
N VAL A 522 -10.64 -23.73 7.22
CA VAL A 522 -10.12 -23.19 5.96
C VAL A 522 -8.77 -22.49 6.15
N ASP A 523 -8.47 -22.01 7.34
CA ASP A 523 -7.20 -21.33 7.68
C ASP A 523 -6.68 -21.81 9.05
N PRO A 524 -5.78 -22.78 9.05
CA PRO A 524 -5.20 -23.29 10.29
C PRO A 524 -4.08 -22.38 10.86
N GLY A 525 -3.60 -21.39 10.07
CA GLY A 525 -2.35 -20.69 10.35
C GLY A 525 -2.49 -19.35 11.04
N HIS A 526 -3.45 -18.50 10.66
CA HIS A 526 -3.57 -17.17 11.24
C HIS A 526 -3.99 -17.17 12.70
N ILE A 527 -3.57 -16.14 13.42
CA ILE A 527 -4.05 -15.85 14.78
C ILE A 527 -5.56 -15.56 14.71
N ILE A 528 -6.30 -16.07 15.68
CA ILE A 528 -7.69 -15.68 15.95
C ILE A 528 -7.68 -14.78 17.18
N ILE A 529 -8.28 -13.60 17.06
CA ILE A 529 -8.42 -12.62 18.13
C ILE A 529 -9.84 -12.68 18.65
N MET A 530 -10.01 -12.62 19.96
CA MET A 530 -11.29 -12.70 20.65
C MET A 530 -11.37 -11.63 21.73
N GLU A 531 -12.48 -10.93 21.78
CA GLU A 531 -12.74 -9.87 22.74
C GLU A 531 -13.63 -10.33 23.91
N GLY A 532 -13.49 -9.68 25.04
CA GLY A 532 -14.39 -9.87 26.17
C GLY A 532 -15.80 -9.39 25.87
N THR A 533 -16.76 -9.79 26.69
CA THR A 533 -18.14 -9.29 26.63
C THR A 533 -18.27 -7.95 27.31
N PHE A 534 -19.31 -7.20 26.98
CA PHE A 534 -19.68 -5.95 27.67
C PHE A 534 -18.58 -4.90 27.62
N GLY A 535 -18.09 -4.57 26.40
CA GLY A 535 -17.13 -3.51 26.16
C GLY A 535 -15.67 -3.94 26.25
N SER A 536 -15.39 -5.25 26.28
CA SER A 536 -14.01 -5.82 26.19
C SER A 536 -13.03 -5.28 27.26
N TRP A 537 -13.52 -4.92 28.45
CA TRP A 537 -12.72 -4.22 29.47
C TRP A 537 -11.71 -5.07 30.22
N ASN A 538 -11.90 -6.37 30.31
CA ASN A 538 -11.02 -7.24 31.10
C ASN A 538 -11.11 -8.72 30.74
N TRP A 539 -10.09 -9.47 31.15
CA TRP A 539 -9.92 -10.89 30.89
C TRP A 539 -10.94 -11.79 31.59
N SER A 540 -11.58 -11.32 32.66
CA SER A 540 -12.57 -12.11 33.39
C SER A 540 -13.81 -12.45 32.56
N MET A 541 -14.01 -11.74 31.43
CA MET A 541 -15.08 -11.97 30.48
C MET A 541 -14.77 -13.07 29.47
N LEU A 542 -13.55 -13.59 29.44
CA LEU A 542 -13.11 -14.66 28.54
C LEU A 542 -12.76 -15.94 29.32
N PRO A 543 -12.93 -17.14 28.73
CA PRO A 543 -12.56 -18.37 29.37
C PRO A 543 -11.05 -18.67 29.20
N ASN A 544 -10.47 -19.53 30.04
CA ASN A 544 -9.17 -20.12 29.70
C ASN A 544 -9.31 -20.89 28.35
N PRO A 545 -8.55 -20.56 27.29
CA PRO A 545 -8.75 -21.14 25.97
C PRO A 545 -8.54 -22.65 25.92
N SER A 546 -7.72 -23.20 26.82
CA SER A 546 -7.48 -24.65 26.91
C SER A 546 -8.74 -25.44 27.23
N VAL A 547 -9.71 -24.83 27.92
CA VAL A 547 -11.00 -25.46 28.23
C VAL A 547 -11.84 -25.73 26.99
N TYR A 548 -11.67 -24.87 25.98
CA TYR A 548 -12.40 -24.95 24.70
C TYR A 548 -11.56 -25.59 23.59
N GLY A 549 -10.31 -25.94 23.87
CA GLY A 549 -9.39 -26.46 22.86
C GLY A 549 -8.97 -25.41 21.83
N TRP A 550 -9.12 -24.12 22.13
CA TRP A 550 -8.67 -23.04 21.27
C TRP A 550 -7.14 -22.91 21.32
N THR A 551 -6.52 -22.88 20.18
CA THR A 551 -5.07 -22.71 20.00
C THR A 551 -4.78 -21.59 19.02
N ASN A 552 -3.60 -20.99 19.10
CA ASN A 552 -3.19 -19.86 18.29
C ASN A 552 -4.21 -18.71 18.37
N VAL A 553 -4.61 -18.37 19.59
CA VAL A 553 -5.54 -17.29 19.90
C VAL A 553 -4.84 -16.17 20.65
N VAL A 554 -5.32 -14.97 20.51
CA VAL A 554 -4.94 -13.75 21.21
C VAL A 554 -6.21 -13.17 21.81
N TYR A 555 -6.16 -12.67 23.04
CA TYR A 555 -7.28 -11.99 23.65
C TYR A 555 -7.12 -10.49 23.47
N SER A 556 -8.20 -9.81 23.12
CA SER A 556 -8.22 -8.38 22.86
C SER A 556 -9.05 -7.67 23.92
N MET A 557 -8.47 -6.59 24.46
CA MET A 557 -9.11 -5.71 25.42
C MET A 557 -9.19 -4.31 24.82
N HIS A 558 -10.19 -3.53 25.25
CA HIS A 558 -10.34 -2.11 24.91
C HIS A 558 -10.17 -1.27 26.17
N GLU A 559 -9.47 -0.14 26.07
CA GLU A 559 -9.20 0.75 27.18
C GLU A 559 -9.38 2.22 26.74
N TYR A 560 -10.31 2.90 27.36
CA TYR A 560 -10.59 4.32 27.08
C TYR A 560 -10.60 5.14 28.36
N GLN A 561 -9.73 6.13 28.41
CA GLN A 561 -9.73 7.11 29.51
C GLN A 561 -10.43 8.40 29.06
N TRP A 562 -11.75 8.45 29.21
CA TRP A 562 -12.63 9.51 28.71
C TRP A 562 -12.37 10.89 29.29
N SER A 563 -11.91 10.97 30.53
CA SER A 563 -11.54 12.22 31.18
C SER A 563 -10.78 11.92 32.44
N GLY A 564 -9.84 12.78 32.80
CA GLY A 564 -9.15 12.57 34.06
C GLY A 564 -7.84 13.31 34.19
N THR A 565 -7.12 12.92 35.20
CA THR A 565 -5.75 13.34 35.49
C THR A 565 -4.78 12.32 34.91
N VAL A 566 -3.50 12.66 34.77
CA VAL A 566 -2.43 11.73 34.40
C VAL A 566 -2.49 10.46 35.27
N ALA A 567 -2.68 10.60 36.58
CA ALA A 567 -2.79 9.44 37.49
C ALA A 567 -3.99 8.51 37.21
N GLN A 568 -5.03 8.98 36.53
CA GLN A 568 -6.16 8.13 36.13
C GLN A 568 -5.86 7.38 34.82
N CYS A 569 -5.14 8.01 33.89
CA CYS A 569 -4.62 7.34 32.70
C CYS A 569 -3.62 6.24 33.11
N GLU A 570 -2.67 6.57 33.99
CA GLU A 570 -1.73 5.61 34.55
C GLU A 570 -2.45 4.40 35.19
N ALA A 571 -3.48 4.65 35.99
CA ALA A 571 -4.29 3.60 36.61
C ALA A 571 -5.07 2.75 35.60
N GLY A 572 -5.47 3.31 34.45
CA GLY A 572 -6.13 2.59 33.36
C GLY A 572 -5.21 1.54 32.76
N SER A 573 -4.03 1.95 32.29
CA SER A 573 -3.04 1.03 31.71
C SER A 573 -2.49 0.03 32.74
N ASP A 574 -2.19 0.48 33.98
CA ASP A 574 -1.78 -0.40 35.08
C ASP A 574 -2.81 -1.52 35.36
N ASN A 575 -4.10 -1.22 35.25
CA ASN A 575 -5.16 -2.21 35.43
C ASN A 575 -5.14 -3.26 34.32
N GLN A 576 -4.95 -2.85 33.04
CA GLN A 576 -4.83 -3.78 31.91
C GLN A 576 -3.61 -4.69 32.08
N VAL A 577 -2.45 -4.12 32.40
CA VAL A 577 -1.22 -4.88 32.66
C VAL A 577 -1.37 -5.83 33.86
N THR A 578 -2.03 -5.39 34.92
CA THR A 578 -2.31 -6.22 36.12
C THR A 578 -3.22 -7.41 35.78
N ASP A 579 -4.28 -7.15 34.99
CA ASP A 579 -5.21 -8.19 34.58
C ASP A 579 -4.52 -9.22 33.67
N PHE A 580 -3.76 -8.78 32.67
CA PHE A 580 -2.92 -9.64 31.84
C PHE A 580 -1.97 -10.49 32.70
N ASN A 581 -1.25 -9.84 33.61
CA ASN A 581 -0.28 -10.54 34.49
C ASN A 581 -0.94 -11.60 35.37
N SER A 582 -2.18 -11.37 35.82
CA SER A 582 -2.95 -12.33 36.61
C SER A 582 -3.37 -13.56 35.81
N HIS A 583 -3.46 -13.44 34.47
CA HIS A 583 -3.88 -14.50 33.56
C HIS A 583 -2.72 -15.14 32.75
N LYS A 584 -1.46 -14.79 33.05
CA LYS A 584 -0.28 -15.33 32.32
C LYS A 584 -0.21 -16.86 32.28
N SER A 585 -0.77 -17.54 33.29
CA SER A 585 -0.86 -19.01 33.31
C SER A 585 -1.76 -19.61 32.23
N TRP A 586 -2.59 -18.80 31.56
CA TRP A 586 -3.42 -19.26 30.44
C TRP A 586 -2.64 -19.41 29.15
N ASN A 587 -1.41 -18.85 29.06
CA ASN A 587 -0.55 -18.87 27.89
C ASN A 587 -1.22 -18.27 26.65
N VAL A 588 -1.82 -17.10 26.82
CA VAL A 588 -2.47 -16.31 25.77
C VAL A 588 -1.81 -14.94 25.71
N PRO A 589 -1.40 -14.46 24.53
CA PRO A 589 -0.96 -13.08 24.37
C PRO A 589 -2.13 -12.10 24.54
N ASP A 590 -1.81 -10.89 25.01
CA ASP A 590 -2.74 -9.77 25.11
C ASP A 590 -2.56 -8.79 23.95
N PHE A 591 -3.67 -8.20 23.53
CA PHE A 591 -3.74 -7.18 22.51
C PHE A 591 -4.75 -6.10 22.97
N ILE A 592 -4.27 -4.89 23.20
CA ILE A 592 -5.20 -3.76 23.41
C ILE A 592 -5.65 -3.29 22.03
N GLY A 593 -6.74 -3.90 21.54
CA GLY A 593 -7.26 -3.70 20.19
C GLY A 593 -7.73 -2.28 19.92
N GLU A 594 -8.26 -1.65 20.97
CA GLU A 594 -8.59 -0.23 20.97
C GLU A 594 -8.20 0.43 22.27
N TRP A 595 -7.62 1.60 22.19
CA TRP A 595 -7.36 2.42 23.36
C TRP A 595 -7.22 3.90 22.98
N ASN A 596 -7.53 4.78 23.92
CA ASN A 596 -7.25 6.20 23.78
C ASN A 596 -7.30 6.91 25.13
N ASP A 597 -6.33 7.77 25.39
CA ASP A 597 -6.28 8.64 26.57
C ASP A 597 -7.02 9.99 26.37
N MET A 598 -7.84 10.12 25.33
CA MET A 598 -8.81 11.16 25.04
C MET A 598 -8.25 12.58 25.16
N GLY A 599 -7.02 12.82 24.68
CA GLY A 599 -6.38 14.13 24.71
C GLY A 599 -5.99 14.63 26.12
N ASN A 600 -5.85 13.73 27.09
CA ASN A 600 -5.37 14.08 28.45
C ASN A 600 -3.90 14.52 28.49
N GLY A 601 -3.25 14.60 27.32
CA GLY A 601 -1.91 15.11 27.11
C GLY A 601 -0.86 14.02 26.90
N ALA A 602 0.24 14.38 26.25
CA ALA A 602 1.31 13.45 25.85
C ALA A 602 1.81 12.55 26.98
N ALA A 603 1.85 13.03 28.22
CA ALA A 603 2.31 12.23 29.36
C ALA A 603 1.42 11.01 29.64
N CYS A 604 0.11 11.06 29.37
CA CYS A 604 -0.78 9.91 29.46
C CYS A 604 -0.43 8.87 28.41
N TYR A 605 -0.37 9.29 27.15
CA TYR A 605 -0.03 8.40 26.03
C TYR A 605 1.35 7.76 26.20
N ASP A 606 2.36 8.55 26.60
CA ASP A 606 3.72 8.05 26.88
C ASP A 606 3.70 6.98 27.98
N TYR A 607 2.89 7.17 29.02
CA TYR A 607 2.80 6.19 30.12
C TYR A 607 2.16 4.89 29.63
N SER A 608 0.97 4.96 29.04
CA SER A 608 0.23 3.78 28.55
C SER A 608 1.04 2.99 27.54
N ILE A 609 1.70 3.68 26.57
CA ILE A 609 2.58 3.05 25.58
C ILE A 609 3.76 2.34 26.24
N ASN A 610 4.41 2.98 27.21
CA ASN A 610 5.55 2.40 27.90
C ASN A 610 5.12 1.18 28.74
N ASP A 611 3.97 1.25 29.38
CA ASP A 611 3.41 0.19 30.20
C ASP A 611 3.12 -1.05 29.33
N TYR A 612 2.35 -0.89 28.26
CA TYR A 612 2.09 -1.97 27.30
C TYR A 612 3.37 -2.52 26.66
N ASN A 613 4.30 -1.65 26.28
CA ASN A 613 5.55 -2.05 25.67
C ASN A 613 6.44 -2.87 26.59
N ASN A 614 6.51 -2.52 27.88
CA ASN A 614 7.36 -3.18 28.86
C ASN A 614 6.84 -4.58 29.22
N ASP A 615 5.54 -4.78 29.19
CA ASP A 615 4.91 -6.07 29.44
C ASP A 615 4.70 -6.95 28.19
N GLY A 616 5.10 -6.43 27.01
CA GLY A 616 5.02 -7.14 25.74
C GLY A 616 3.60 -7.23 25.17
N ILE A 617 2.68 -6.39 25.65
CA ILE A 617 1.30 -6.28 25.19
C ILE A 617 1.27 -5.56 23.85
N SER A 618 0.65 -6.15 22.84
CA SER A 618 0.41 -5.51 21.55
C SER A 618 -0.73 -4.51 21.67
N TRP A 619 -0.75 -3.47 20.82
CA TRP A 619 -1.77 -2.42 20.92
C TRP A 619 -2.04 -1.70 19.59
N THR A 620 -3.26 -1.17 19.42
CA THR A 620 -3.65 -0.25 18.35
C THR A 620 -4.49 0.90 18.89
N LEU A 621 -4.04 2.15 18.68
CA LEU A 621 -4.76 3.35 19.13
C LEU A 621 -6.02 3.56 18.29
N TRP A 622 -7.12 3.97 18.90
CA TRP A 622 -8.31 4.47 18.24
C TRP A 622 -8.31 6.01 18.20
N ALA A 623 -8.03 6.66 17.03
CA ALA A 623 -7.88 6.08 15.73
C ALA A 623 -6.74 6.77 14.96
N TYR A 624 -6.43 6.29 13.75
CA TYR A 624 -5.44 6.93 12.89
C TYR A 624 -5.86 8.35 12.51
N LYS A 625 -7.12 8.53 12.05
CA LYS A 625 -7.57 9.75 11.41
C LYS A 625 -9.01 10.07 11.79
N THR A 626 -9.30 11.33 12.10
CA THR A 626 -10.67 11.82 12.31
C THR A 626 -10.95 13.08 11.50
N ASP A 627 -12.20 13.49 11.40
CA ASP A 627 -12.60 14.80 10.87
C ASP A 627 -12.72 15.89 11.95
N LEU A 628 -12.46 15.52 13.19
CA LEU A 628 -12.60 16.32 14.39
C LEU A 628 -11.28 17.00 14.73
N ALA A 629 -11.19 18.32 14.50
CA ALA A 629 -9.97 19.06 14.79
C ALA A 629 -9.64 19.08 16.29
N SER A 630 -8.46 18.56 16.67
CA SER A 630 -7.84 18.72 18.00
C SER A 630 -8.66 18.19 19.18
N ASN A 631 -9.40 17.10 19.02
CA ASN A 631 -10.24 16.55 20.09
C ASN A 631 -9.65 15.34 20.82
N GLY A 632 -8.46 14.88 20.43
CA GLY A 632 -7.78 13.75 21.07
C GLY A 632 -8.15 12.36 20.51
N TRP A 633 -9.09 12.25 19.58
CA TRP A 633 -9.46 10.97 19.00
C TRP A 633 -8.50 10.48 17.91
N GLY A 634 -8.08 11.39 17.01
CA GLY A 634 -7.22 11.04 15.88
C GLY A 634 -5.75 11.33 16.14
N TRP A 635 -4.87 10.45 15.69
CA TRP A 635 -3.45 10.78 15.59
C TRP A 635 -3.19 11.79 14.46
N TYR A 636 -4.01 11.76 13.40
CA TYR A 636 -4.03 12.72 12.29
C TYR A 636 -5.37 13.44 12.22
N ASP A 637 -5.34 14.76 12.34
CA ASP A 637 -6.53 15.59 12.34
C ASP A 637 -6.50 16.65 11.22
N PRO A 638 -7.67 17.15 10.77
CA PRO A 638 -7.72 18.18 9.77
C PRO A 638 -7.14 19.50 10.31
N ILE A 639 -6.23 20.10 9.54
CA ILE A 639 -5.63 21.41 9.87
C ILE A 639 -6.44 22.59 9.34
N ARG A 640 -7.54 22.31 8.65
CA ARG A 640 -8.51 23.29 8.14
C ARG A 640 -9.90 22.67 8.05
N SER A 641 -10.91 23.50 8.03
CA SER A 641 -12.28 23.04 7.74
C SER A 641 -12.37 22.49 6.31
N LEU A 642 -12.95 21.30 6.16
CA LEU A 642 -13.26 20.64 4.90
C LEU A 642 -14.77 20.37 4.83
N PRO A 643 -15.40 20.35 3.63
CA PRO A 643 -16.82 20.11 3.51
C PRO A 643 -17.18 18.66 3.78
N THR A 644 -18.27 18.42 4.49
CA THR A 644 -18.92 17.13 4.65
C THR A 644 -20.25 17.16 3.93
N PRO A 645 -20.54 16.23 3.00
CA PRO A 645 -21.78 16.26 2.24
C PRO A 645 -23.01 15.96 3.10
N ASN A 646 -24.16 16.45 2.70
CA ASN A 646 -25.45 15.99 3.21
C ASN A 646 -25.99 14.92 2.28
N ILE A 647 -25.93 13.67 2.71
CA ILE A 647 -26.26 12.50 1.87
C ILE A 647 -27.71 12.51 1.43
N SER A 648 -28.62 13.05 2.24
CA SER A 648 -30.05 13.07 1.90
C SER A 648 -30.44 14.19 0.91
N SER A 649 -29.64 15.25 0.77
CA SER A 649 -30.02 16.41 -0.04
C SER A 649 -29.08 16.75 -1.19
N ASP A 650 -27.78 16.45 -1.08
CA ASP A 650 -26.80 16.88 -2.05
C ASP A 650 -26.82 16.03 -3.34
N SER A 651 -26.48 16.64 -4.46
CA SER A 651 -26.33 15.88 -5.71
C SER A 651 -25.13 14.93 -5.64
N SER A 652 -25.13 13.88 -6.45
CA SER A 652 -23.99 12.94 -6.54
C SER A 652 -22.67 13.66 -6.84
N ALA A 653 -22.70 14.72 -7.64
CA ALA A 653 -21.53 15.53 -7.95
C ALA A 653 -21.00 16.32 -6.75
N VAL A 654 -21.86 16.81 -5.87
CA VAL A 654 -21.47 17.50 -4.63
C VAL A 654 -20.87 16.47 -3.66
N ILE A 655 -21.54 15.35 -3.44
CA ILE A 655 -21.06 14.27 -2.56
C ILE A 655 -19.66 13.80 -2.99
N LEU A 656 -19.49 13.55 -4.28
CA LEU A 656 -18.20 13.13 -4.84
C LEU A 656 -17.11 14.18 -4.62
N ASN A 657 -17.42 15.45 -4.91
CA ASN A 657 -16.48 16.55 -4.72
C ASN A 657 -16.08 16.74 -3.26
N ASP A 658 -17.03 16.65 -2.34
CA ASP A 658 -16.79 16.87 -0.92
C ASP A 658 -15.97 15.73 -0.32
N TRP A 659 -16.35 14.49 -0.56
CA TRP A 659 -15.57 13.33 -0.11
C TRP A 659 -14.14 13.29 -0.70
N ALA A 660 -13.96 13.73 -1.96
CA ALA A 660 -12.63 13.77 -2.57
C ALA A 660 -11.67 14.79 -1.92
N GLN A 661 -12.19 15.80 -1.21
CA GLN A 661 -11.35 16.80 -0.51
C GLN A 661 -10.71 16.28 0.78
N TRP A 662 -11.20 15.16 1.33
CA TRP A 662 -10.68 14.56 2.56
C TRP A 662 -9.41 13.72 2.37
N LYS A 663 -8.82 13.81 1.20
CA LYS A 663 -7.54 13.16 0.92
C LYS A 663 -6.42 13.80 1.75
N THR A 664 -5.60 12.95 2.38
CA THR A 664 -4.45 13.40 3.17
C THR A 664 -3.38 14.05 2.29
N THR A 665 -3.07 15.29 2.61
CA THR A 665 -1.98 16.09 2.04
C THR A 665 -1.42 17.00 3.14
N THR A 666 -0.28 17.62 2.90
CA THR A 666 0.34 18.58 3.85
C THR A 666 -0.49 19.83 4.14
N ILE A 667 -1.55 20.08 3.36
CA ILE A 667 -2.46 21.22 3.53
C ILE A 667 -3.85 20.84 4.04
N THR A 668 -4.10 19.54 4.24
CA THR A 668 -5.41 19.05 4.73
C THR A 668 -5.32 18.45 6.13
N PHE A 669 -4.28 17.68 6.41
CA PHE A 669 -4.11 16.95 7.67
C PHE A 669 -2.73 17.13 8.26
N GLY A 670 -2.61 17.00 9.56
CA GLY A 670 -1.36 17.03 10.32
C GLY A 670 -1.45 16.16 11.57
N ILE A 671 -0.30 15.88 12.17
CA ILE A 671 -0.22 15.15 13.45
C ILE A 671 -0.92 15.97 14.53
N ASN A 672 -1.80 15.34 15.28
CA ASN A 672 -2.42 15.92 16.45
C ASN A 672 -1.43 15.88 17.63
N SER A 673 -0.94 17.05 18.01
CA SER A 673 0.03 17.18 19.11
C SER A 673 -0.55 16.89 20.50
N SER A 674 -1.86 16.73 20.64
CA SER A 674 -2.48 16.32 21.90
C SER A 674 -2.39 14.80 22.10
N VAL A 675 -2.20 14.06 21.03
CA VAL A 675 -1.92 12.61 21.04
C VAL A 675 -0.42 12.45 21.04
N GLY A 676 0.16 12.06 22.17
CA GLY A 676 1.60 11.99 22.41
C GLY A 676 2.26 10.76 21.77
N LEU A 677 2.15 10.57 20.45
CA LEU A 677 2.75 9.44 19.72
C LEU A 677 3.91 9.90 18.83
#